data_614e883b9572c2d67f20544d6f26db92
#
_entry.id   614e883b9572c2d67f20544d6f26db92
#
_cell.length_a   1.000
_cell.length_b   1.000
_cell.length_c   1.000
_cell.angle_alpha   90.00
_cell.angle_beta   90.00
_cell.angle_gamma   90.00
#
_symmetry.space_group_name_H-M   'P 1'
#
loop_
_entity.id
_entity.type
_entity.pdbx_description
1 polymer ?
#
loop_
_entity_poly.entity_id
_entity_poly.type
_entity_poly.pdbx_seq_one_letter_code
_entity_poly.pdbx_strand_id
1 'polypeptide(L)'
;MKRKILSFLAAGMLFTLPAAAQSVGVVMSGGGAKGLYHIGVLQALEESGIPIDYVSGTSMGSIIAGMYAAGYSPEEMRRIVASGVVKQWVSGRIDPSYLPYYRRNTGTPIFLSIRLNMKDHPDDPNASRFRLPSYLISSNQIDLALADLFGPATTASRRDFDSLMVPFLCVASDMNTRRPVVLRKGDMGEAIRSSMSIPLAFKPMKIDTMLLYDGGIYDNFPWEPLDKEFHPDFLIGSKCTSGNNDITENSSLVDQAFSLAMNKTNYDMPEGRSLMINRAVNVSMLDFNSADSIIEAGYRDALARIRALREKIHRTVTPEEIRTKRAAFREKCPPIIFDDYEFEGLTHAQTAYVRDVMRLDDTYDGRQRQMSFPEFRDDFFSVIGNDEFSVEYPEFRYDPLRERYSVKLKMSARENLRFLIGGNISSTAFNQAFIGFDYHTIRRVSQWAFAGIYIGPTYATGSLGGRTDFYLWKPFSLDYSYNFEVLNLRHGNFGNLTPIDNTESVKNNQGFLSIGLTMPLTHNSLASLRFNGGQQAYRYDAPFPDTDPDTDLTRFSFFSTKLDIARNTLDKILYPRRGSEISLSGIYITGRERYKPAEFGRKRSFNAHREWFGAKFQWNRYFDLPGCKWFSFGFNIDAVWTTHPRFQTETATLMSLPAYQPVVHSQMAFMPDYRAKNFLAGGLMPTFDLLPNFFLRTGFYAMYRDNRGLPGEKMQYITEASFVYHTPIGPVSLSLTKYDLKSWHNMYLTFNFGYAIFAPSGHFY
;
A
#
# COMPACT_ATOMS: atom_id res chain seq x y z
N MET A 1 69.27 40.36 38.33
CA MET A 1 68.03 39.48 38.59
C MET A 1 66.91 39.64 37.56
N LYS A 2 66.67 40.82 36.99
CA LYS A 2 65.54 41.05 36.06
C LYS A 2 65.66 40.36 34.67
N ARG A 3 66.89 40.00 34.18
CA ARG A 3 67.08 39.34 32.90
C ARG A 3 66.90 37.80 32.92
N LYS A 4 66.95 37.15 34.08
CA LYS A 4 66.74 35.71 34.21
C LYS A 4 65.23 35.31 34.39
N ILE A 5 64.36 36.26 34.82
CA ILE A 5 62.95 36.07 34.96
C ILE A 5 62.23 36.14 33.59
N LEU A 6 62.74 37.00 32.67
CA LEU A 6 62.19 37.13 31.32
C LEU A 6 62.48 35.91 30.44
N SER A 7 63.63 35.20 30.65
CA SER A 7 63.95 33.97 29.94
C SER A 7 63.10 32.73 30.40
N PHE A 8 62.62 32.73 31.66
CA PHE A 8 61.77 31.67 32.16
C PHE A 8 60.31 31.83 31.74
N LEU A 9 59.82 33.10 31.57
CA LEU A 9 58.52 33.39 31.02
C LEU A 9 58.43 33.18 29.51
N ALA A 10 59.51 33.38 28.75
CA ALA A 10 59.59 33.05 27.34
C ALA A 10 59.71 31.55 27.03
N ALA A 11 60.30 30.76 27.95
CA ALA A 11 60.37 29.29 27.84
C ALA A 11 59.04 28.62 28.25
N GLY A 12 58.18 29.28 29.07
CA GLY A 12 56.85 28.77 29.45
C GLY A 12 55.75 29.01 28.42
N MET A 13 55.98 29.91 27.42
CA MET A 13 55.03 30.20 26.33
C MET A 13 55.21 29.35 25.06
N LEU A 14 56.21 28.47 25.03
CA LEU A 14 56.55 27.68 23.84
C LEU A 14 56.04 26.25 23.86
N PHE A 15 55.20 25.86 24.82
CA PHE A 15 54.69 24.49 24.91
C PHE A 15 53.17 24.37 25.18
N THR A 16 52.40 25.27 24.60
CA THR A 16 50.99 24.92 24.35
C THR A 16 50.73 25.04 22.85
N LEU A 17 51.39 24.21 22.05
CA LEU A 17 50.76 23.77 20.82
C LEU A 17 49.48 23.07 21.27
N PRO A 18 48.27 23.50 20.83
CA PRO A 18 47.10 22.70 21.02
C PRO A 18 47.42 21.33 20.43
N ALA A 19 47.49 20.31 21.26
CA ALA A 19 47.53 18.95 20.76
C ALA A 19 46.35 18.85 19.77
N ALA A 20 46.63 18.73 18.49
CA ALA A 20 45.59 18.60 17.47
C ALA A 20 44.70 17.47 17.93
N ALA A 21 43.46 17.79 18.27
CA ALA A 21 42.52 16.79 18.81
C ALA A 21 42.34 15.74 17.73
N GLN A 22 42.70 14.49 18.03
CA GLN A 22 42.63 13.36 17.09
C GLN A 22 41.23 13.28 16.47
N SER A 23 41.13 13.33 15.17
CA SER A 23 39.87 13.27 14.42
C SER A 23 39.53 11.84 13.98
N VAL A 24 38.24 11.49 14.01
CA VAL A 24 37.76 10.15 13.73
C VAL A 24 36.69 10.15 12.64
N GLY A 25 36.96 9.38 11.59
CA GLY A 25 36.00 9.13 10.49
C GLY A 25 35.31 7.78 10.63
N VAL A 26 34.00 7.74 10.42
CA VAL A 26 33.21 6.50 10.41
C VAL A 26 32.67 6.23 9.02
N VAL A 27 32.98 5.04 8.50
CA VAL A 27 32.60 4.61 7.14
C VAL A 27 31.56 3.49 7.24
N MET A 28 30.45 3.60 6.52
CA MET A 28 29.33 2.65 6.57
C MET A 28 29.06 2.03 5.21
N SER A 29 29.11 0.70 5.14
CA SER A 29 28.85 -0.03 3.88
C SER A 29 27.39 0.00 3.46
N GLY A 30 27.13 -0.18 2.17
CA GLY A 30 25.81 -0.55 1.69
C GLY A 30 25.40 -1.97 2.13
N GLY A 31 24.14 -2.33 1.86
CA GLY A 31 23.65 -3.67 2.17
C GLY A 31 22.12 -3.78 2.38
N GLY A 32 21.35 -2.77 2.03
CA GLY A 32 19.90 -2.74 2.23
C GLY A 32 19.55 -2.93 3.72
N ALA A 33 18.60 -3.82 4.04
CA ALA A 33 18.17 -4.09 5.43
C ALA A 33 19.32 -4.49 6.37
N LYS A 34 20.39 -5.12 5.84
CA LYS A 34 21.61 -5.45 6.60
C LYS A 34 22.24 -4.20 7.21
N GLY A 35 22.14 -3.04 6.54
CA GLY A 35 22.73 -1.76 6.97
C GLY A 35 22.10 -1.18 8.24
N LEU A 36 20.96 -1.69 8.72
CA LEU A 36 20.44 -1.35 10.06
C LEU A 36 21.43 -1.69 11.18
N TYR A 37 22.38 -2.56 10.90
CA TYR A 37 23.53 -2.86 11.75
C TYR A 37 24.31 -1.61 12.20
N HIS A 38 24.44 -0.62 11.30
CA HIS A 38 25.17 0.61 11.57
C HIS A 38 24.57 1.46 12.69
N ILE A 39 23.24 1.38 12.89
CA ILE A 39 22.55 2.07 14.01
C ILE A 39 23.09 1.56 15.34
N GLY A 40 23.23 0.24 15.49
CA GLY A 40 23.80 -0.36 16.69
C GLY A 40 25.29 0.01 16.89
N VAL A 41 26.07 0.05 15.81
CA VAL A 41 27.47 0.49 15.87
C VAL A 41 27.56 1.94 16.34
N LEU A 42 26.81 2.86 15.78
CA LEU A 42 26.77 4.26 16.20
C LEU A 42 26.37 4.42 17.67
N GLN A 43 25.36 3.65 18.12
CA GLN A 43 24.92 3.66 19.51
C GLN A 43 26.05 3.28 20.46
N ALA A 44 26.75 2.17 20.18
CA ALA A 44 27.84 1.72 21.00
C ALA A 44 29.03 2.69 21.03
N LEU A 45 29.35 3.34 19.90
CA LEU A 45 30.41 4.36 19.82
C LEU A 45 30.05 5.59 20.67
N GLU A 46 28.83 6.13 20.55
CA GLU A 46 28.37 7.28 21.35
C GLU A 46 28.38 6.96 22.85
N GLU A 47 27.76 5.85 23.25
CA GLU A 47 27.70 5.44 24.66
C GLU A 47 29.08 5.19 25.28
N SER A 48 30.03 4.77 24.42
CA SER A 48 31.41 4.55 24.85
C SER A 48 32.30 5.80 24.75
N GLY A 49 31.75 6.95 24.39
CA GLY A 49 32.49 8.21 24.27
C GLY A 49 33.55 8.22 23.17
N ILE A 50 33.41 7.40 22.13
CA ILE A 50 34.27 7.46 20.94
C ILE A 50 33.81 8.63 20.06
N PRO A 51 34.71 9.56 19.73
CA PRO A 51 34.37 10.71 18.90
C PRO A 51 34.00 10.29 17.46
N ILE A 52 33.03 11.00 16.85
CA ILE A 52 32.66 10.85 15.44
C ILE A 52 32.67 12.23 14.82
N ASP A 53 33.77 12.52 14.06
CA ASP A 53 33.99 13.82 13.46
C ASP A 53 33.58 13.89 12.01
N TYR A 54 33.64 12.77 11.28
CA TYR A 54 33.26 12.63 9.87
C TYR A 54 32.53 11.33 9.65
N VAL A 55 31.53 11.34 8.75
CA VAL A 55 30.81 10.14 8.38
C VAL A 55 30.68 10.00 6.86
N SER A 56 30.79 8.78 6.37
CA SER A 56 30.49 8.46 4.98
C SER A 56 29.68 7.18 4.86
N GLY A 57 28.96 7.03 3.75
CA GLY A 57 28.20 5.82 3.52
C GLY A 57 27.75 5.62 2.08
N THR A 58 27.43 4.39 1.76
CA THR A 58 26.84 3.99 0.49
C THR A 58 25.49 3.29 0.74
N SER A 59 24.48 3.54 -0.10
CA SER A 59 23.17 2.90 -0.01
C SER A 59 22.53 3.04 1.40
N MET A 60 22.17 1.97 2.09
CA MET A 60 21.68 2.06 3.47
C MET A 60 22.68 2.73 4.41
N GLY A 61 23.99 2.52 4.20
CA GLY A 61 25.03 3.24 4.96
C GLY A 61 24.94 4.74 4.77
N SER A 62 24.57 5.24 3.59
CA SER A 62 24.39 6.68 3.34
C SER A 62 23.16 7.24 4.07
N ILE A 63 22.09 6.46 4.20
CA ILE A 63 20.90 6.85 4.96
C ILE A 63 21.25 6.99 6.44
N ILE A 64 21.91 5.98 7.04
CA ILE A 64 22.25 6.00 8.46
C ILE A 64 23.31 7.07 8.78
N ALA A 65 24.37 7.17 7.96
CA ALA A 65 25.39 8.21 8.09
C ALA A 65 24.77 9.62 7.93
N GLY A 66 23.89 9.79 6.95
CA GLY A 66 23.18 11.03 6.72
C GLY A 66 22.24 11.41 7.86
N MET A 67 21.47 10.47 8.40
CA MET A 67 20.64 10.72 9.58
C MET A 67 21.50 11.18 10.77
N TYR A 68 22.64 10.53 10.99
CA TYR A 68 23.58 10.93 12.04
C TYR A 68 24.09 12.35 11.82
N ALA A 69 24.53 12.64 10.60
CA ALA A 69 25.04 13.95 10.19
C ALA A 69 23.97 15.06 10.30
N ALA A 70 22.70 14.73 10.06
CA ALA A 70 21.54 15.61 10.21
C ALA A 70 21.08 15.77 11.70
N GLY A 71 21.78 15.13 12.64
CA GLY A 71 21.51 15.27 14.07
C GLY A 71 20.48 14.28 14.63
N TYR A 72 20.14 13.19 13.93
CA TYR A 72 19.34 12.11 14.53
C TYR A 72 20.20 11.28 15.48
N SER A 73 19.71 10.96 16.67
CA SER A 73 20.37 10.01 17.56
C SER A 73 20.13 8.57 17.11
N PRO A 74 21.02 7.63 17.44
CA PRO A 74 20.79 6.19 17.17
C PRO A 74 19.45 5.68 17.75
N GLU A 75 19.04 6.20 18.90
CA GLU A 75 17.76 5.86 19.51
C GLU A 75 16.55 6.36 18.68
N GLU A 76 16.64 7.57 18.12
CA GLU A 76 15.59 8.10 17.21
C GLU A 76 15.52 7.28 15.92
N MET A 77 16.67 6.91 15.34
CA MET A 77 16.74 6.03 14.17
C MET A 77 16.08 4.67 14.46
N ARG A 78 16.38 4.07 15.62
CA ARG A 78 15.75 2.82 16.07
C ARG A 78 14.23 2.96 16.21
N ARG A 79 13.73 4.07 16.76
CA ARG A 79 12.28 4.34 16.86
C ARG A 79 11.62 4.45 15.50
N ILE A 80 12.24 5.12 14.53
CA ILE A 80 11.74 5.21 13.14
C ILE A 80 11.65 3.82 12.51
N VAL A 81 12.68 3.00 12.66
CA VAL A 81 12.67 1.62 12.16
C VAL A 81 11.60 0.77 12.84
N ALA A 82 11.49 0.86 14.18
CA ALA A 82 10.52 0.10 14.98
C ALA A 82 9.06 0.49 14.69
N SER A 83 8.79 1.71 14.21
CA SER A 83 7.44 2.14 13.79
C SER A 83 6.91 1.39 12.58
N GLY A 84 7.76 0.67 11.84
CA GLY A 84 7.39 -0.06 10.63
C GLY A 84 7.27 0.81 9.37
N VAL A 85 7.47 2.12 9.47
CA VAL A 85 7.35 3.05 8.34
C VAL A 85 8.37 2.76 7.23
N VAL A 86 9.57 2.28 7.60
CA VAL A 86 10.61 1.89 6.64
C VAL A 86 10.14 0.77 5.71
N LYS A 87 9.36 -0.20 6.23
CA LYS A 87 8.76 -1.26 5.42
C LYS A 87 7.76 -0.70 4.40
N GLN A 88 7.01 0.34 4.76
CA GLN A 88 6.10 1.02 3.83
C GLN A 88 6.90 1.72 2.72
N TRP A 89 7.97 2.46 3.06
CA TRP A 89 8.79 3.17 2.09
C TRP A 89 9.39 2.24 1.04
N VAL A 90 9.94 1.10 1.45
CA VAL A 90 10.55 0.13 0.52
C VAL A 90 9.53 -0.77 -0.19
N SER A 91 8.29 -0.82 0.27
CA SER A 91 7.23 -1.56 -0.42
C SER A 91 6.80 -0.92 -1.73
N GLY A 92 7.03 0.38 -1.89
CA GLY A 92 6.58 1.19 -3.02
C GLY A 92 5.06 1.35 -3.11
N ARG A 93 4.30 0.81 -2.15
CA ARG A 93 2.83 0.89 -2.13
C ARG A 93 2.39 2.05 -1.26
N ILE A 94 1.61 2.94 -1.81
CA ILE A 94 0.97 3.99 -1.04
C ILE A 94 -0.07 3.34 -0.13
N ASP A 95 -0.03 3.65 1.18
CA ASP A 95 -1.01 3.14 2.13
C ASP A 95 -2.41 3.59 1.70
N PRO A 96 -3.37 2.65 1.56
CA PRO A 96 -4.74 3.00 1.18
C PRO A 96 -5.40 4.02 2.11
N SER A 97 -4.89 4.20 3.34
CA SER A 97 -5.39 5.21 4.27
C SER A 97 -5.18 6.64 3.78
N TYR A 98 -4.19 6.92 2.93
CA TYR A 98 -4.00 8.23 2.31
C TYR A 98 -5.02 8.54 1.22
N LEU A 99 -5.61 7.51 0.60
CA LEU A 99 -6.63 7.72 -0.42
C LEU A 99 -7.99 7.95 0.23
N PRO A 100 -8.71 8.99 -0.14
CA PRO A 100 -10.11 9.15 0.25
C PRO A 100 -10.92 7.91 -0.18
N TYR A 101 -11.83 7.46 0.66
CA TYR A 101 -12.56 6.21 0.45
C TYR A 101 -13.26 6.15 -0.93
N TYR A 102 -13.80 7.26 -1.39
CA TYR A 102 -14.48 7.33 -2.70
C TYR A 102 -13.55 7.09 -3.90
N ARG A 103 -12.21 7.21 -3.70
CA ARG A 103 -11.19 6.97 -4.74
C ARG A 103 -10.47 5.62 -4.57
N ARG A 104 -10.71 4.91 -3.49
CA ARG A 104 -10.10 3.58 -3.28
C ARG A 104 -10.65 2.59 -4.29
N ASN A 105 -9.76 1.87 -4.95
CA ASN A 105 -10.16 0.73 -5.77
C ASN A 105 -10.76 -0.35 -4.86
N THR A 106 -12.04 -0.64 -5.03
CA THR A 106 -12.70 -1.77 -4.40
C THR A 106 -12.29 -3.03 -5.15
N GLY A 107 -11.35 -3.79 -4.54
CA GLY A 107 -10.93 -5.16 -4.91
C GLY A 107 -11.15 -5.61 -6.34
N THR A 108 -10.18 -5.37 -7.18
CA THR A 108 -10.15 -5.96 -8.51
C THR A 108 -9.34 -7.25 -8.47
N PRO A 109 -9.76 -8.34 -9.13
CA PRO A 109 -9.04 -9.63 -9.15
C PRO A 109 -7.84 -9.58 -10.10
N ILE A 110 -7.17 -8.45 -10.19
CA ILE A 110 -6.08 -8.23 -11.14
C ILE A 110 -4.81 -8.87 -10.60
N PHE A 111 -4.25 -9.82 -11.35
CA PHE A 111 -2.93 -10.40 -11.11
C PHE A 111 -1.84 -9.66 -11.89
N LEU A 112 -2.18 -9.19 -13.10
CA LEU A 112 -1.26 -8.52 -14.00
C LEU A 112 -1.94 -7.32 -14.64
N SER A 113 -1.24 -6.17 -14.60
CA SER A 113 -1.64 -4.94 -15.29
C SER A 113 -0.51 -4.52 -16.23
N ILE A 114 -0.81 -4.49 -17.53
CA ILE A 114 0.14 -4.10 -18.57
C ILE A 114 -0.28 -2.72 -19.09
N ARG A 115 0.63 -1.75 -19.05
CA ARG A 115 0.39 -0.44 -19.65
C ARG A 115 0.72 -0.46 -21.13
N LEU A 116 -0.16 0.15 -21.91
CA LEU A 116 -0.01 0.29 -23.35
C LEU A 116 0.30 1.75 -23.67
N ASN A 117 1.42 1.99 -24.34
CA ASN A 117 1.78 3.30 -24.81
C ASN A 117 0.99 3.63 -26.10
N MET A 118 0.09 4.62 -26.01
CA MET A 118 -0.74 5.07 -27.13
C MET A 118 -0.15 6.28 -27.88
N LYS A 119 0.89 6.90 -27.35
CA LYS A 119 1.52 8.06 -28.01
C LYS A 119 2.62 7.59 -28.93
N ASP A 120 2.56 8.02 -30.19
CA ASP A 120 3.71 7.96 -31.06
C ASP A 120 4.79 8.86 -30.46
N HIS A 121 5.99 8.32 -30.24
CA HIS A 121 7.15 9.10 -29.86
C HIS A 121 7.82 9.59 -31.17
N PRO A 122 7.69 10.87 -31.53
CA PRO A 122 8.30 11.38 -32.75
C PRO A 122 9.84 11.24 -32.71
N ASP A 123 10.44 11.17 -31.53
CA ASP A 123 11.89 11.05 -31.33
C ASP A 123 12.40 9.60 -31.32
N ASP A 124 11.53 8.58 -31.27
CA ASP A 124 11.87 7.16 -31.35
C ASP A 124 10.78 6.35 -32.04
N PRO A 125 10.87 6.22 -33.37
CA PRO A 125 9.92 5.44 -34.18
C PRO A 125 9.87 3.95 -33.82
N ASN A 126 10.88 3.44 -33.13
CA ASN A 126 10.99 2.03 -32.69
C ASN A 126 10.58 1.84 -31.22
N ALA A 127 10.11 2.88 -30.55
CA ALA A 127 9.63 2.76 -29.19
C ALA A 127 8.52 1.71 -29.12
N SER A 128 8.76 0.65 -28.37
CA SER A 128 7.79 -0.42 -28.16
C SER A 128 6.49 0.13 -27.61
N ARG A 129 5.35 -0.22 -28.21
CA ARG A 129 4.01 0.09 -27.69
C ARG A 129 3.73 -0.59 -26.33
N PHE A 130 4.55 -1.60 -26.00
CA PHE A 130 4.54 -2.30 -24.71
C PHE A 130 5.74 -1.83 -23.89
N ARG A 131 5.52 -1.08 -22.82
CA ARG A 131 6.56 -0.79 -21.84
C ARG A 131 6.40 -1.70 -20.64
N LEU A 132 7.37 -2.57 -20.44
CA LEU A 132 7.58 -3.18 -19.13
C LEU A 132 8.02 -2.09 -18.16
N PRO A 133 7.59 -2.16 -16.88
CA PRO A 133 8.05 -1.20 -15.89
C PRO A 133 9.58 -1.25 -15.80
N SER A 134 10.23 -0.10 -15.90
CA SER A 134 11.70 0.02 -15.80
C SER A 134 12.23 -0.21 -14.39
N TYR A 135 11.35 -0.28 -13.41
CA TYR A 135 11.61 -0.54 -11.99
C TYR A 135 10.41 -1.25 -11.34
N LEU A 136 10.70 -2.05 -10.33
CA LEU A 136 9.69 -2.88 -9.65
C LEU A 136 8.99 -2.15 -8.49
N ILE A 137 9.68 -1.16 -7.87
CA ILE A 137 9.24 -0.49 -6.66
C ILE A 137 9.05 1.01 -6.96
N SER A 138 7.86 1.53 -6.70
CA SER A 138 7.62 2.98 -6.78
C SER A 138 8.41 3.71 -5.69
N SER A 139 9.16 4.74 -6.06
CA SER A 139 9.97 5.50 -5.11
C SER A 139 9.22 6.62 -4.38
N ASN A 140 7.97 6.92 -4.76
CA ASN A 140 7.27 8.10 -4.26
C ASN A 140 7.23 8.22 -2.74
N GLN A 141 7.07 7.09 -2.02
CA GLN A 141 7.06 7.13 -0.55
C GLN A 141 8.43 7.45 0.04
N ILE A 142 9.48 6.79 -0.47
CA ILE A 142 10.82 7.01 0.05
C ILE A 142 11.37 8.36 -0.38
N ASP A 143 11.03 8.84 -1.59
CA ASP A 143 11.43 10.14 -2.08
C ASP A 143 10.89 11.25 -1.17
N LEU A 144 9.60 11.19 -0.83
CA LEU A 144 8.99 12.15 0.08
C LEU A 144 9.51 12.02 1.52
N ALA A 145 9.76 10.80 1.99
CA ALA A 145 10.32 10.54 3.32
C ALA A 145 11.75 11.08 3.46
N LEU A 146 12.59 10.91 2.45
CA LEU A 146 13.95 11.46 2.46
C LEU A 146 13.95 13.00 2.39
N ALA A 147 13.02 13.61 1.63
CA ALA A 147 12.85 15.05 1.61
C ALA A 147 12.43 15.59 2.99
N ASP A 148 11.56 14.90 3.72
CA ASP A 148 11.17 15.24 5.10
C ASP A 148 12.34 15.09 6.08
N LEU A 149 13.01 13.94 6.07
CA LEU A 149 14.10 13.64 6.98
C LEU A 149 15.29 14.59 6.84
N PHE A 150 15.60 14.99 5.61
CA PHE A 150 16.84 15.72 5.30
C PHE A 150 16.65 17.17 4.85
N GLY A 151 15.44 17.59 4.49
CA GLY A 151 15.15 18.95 4.06
C GLY A 151 15.55 20.02 5.08
N PRO A 152 15.17 19.91 6.37
CA PRO A 152 15.60 20.87 7.40
C PRO A 152 17.12 20.94 7.57
N ALA A 153 17.83 19.80 7.54
CA ALA A 153 19.28 19.75 7.65
C ALA A 153 19.98 20.32 6.40
N THR A 154 19.43 20.06 5.20
CA THR A 154 19.88 20.68 3.93
C THR A 154 19.79 22.19 4.01
N THR A 155 18.72 22.73 4.58
CA THR A 155 18.51 24.17 4.78
C THR A 155 19.51 24.72 5.80
N ALA A 156 19.64 24.10 6.96
CA ALA A 156 20.53 24.52 8.04
C ALA A 156 22.01 24.53 7.62
N SER A 157 22.41 23.56 6.79
CA SER A 157 23.76 23.46 6.24
C SER A 157 24.00 24.33 4.99
N ARG A 158 22.96 25.03 4.49
CA ARG A 158 23.02 25.80 3.24
C ARG A 158 23.48 24.95 2.05
N ARG A 159 23.00 23.69 1.99
CA ARG A 159 23.33 22.71 0.93
C ARG A 159 24.82 22.31 0.87
N ASP A 160 25.61 22.57 1.91
CA ASP A 160 27.01 22.15 2.06
C ASP A 160 27.08 21.12 3.21
N PHE A 161 27.40 19.86 2.87
CA PHE A 161 27.37 18.76 3.84
C PHE A 161 28.53 18.83 4.87
N ASP A 162 29.54 19.69 4.62
CA ASP A 162 30.57 19.97 5.61
C ASP A 162 30.05 20.80 6.78
N SER A 163 28.94 21.51 6.59
CA SER A 163 28.28 22.35 7.59
C SER A 163 27.20 21.64 8.38
N LEU A 164 27.02 20.33 8.20
CA LEU A 164 26.12 19.50 9.00
C LEU A 164 26.61 19.33 10.44
N MET A 165 25.81 18.73 11.32
CA MET A 165 26.24 18.42 12.69
C MET A 165 27.55 17.64 12.69
N VAL A 166 27.69 16.69 11.77
CA VAL A 166 28.91 15.97 11.44
C VAL A 166 29.07 16.03 9.93
N PRO A 167 30.24 16.50 9.40
CA PRO A 167 30.50 16.51 7.98
C PRO A 167 30.28 15.14 7.35
N PHE A 168 29.64 15.14 6.19
CA PHE A 168 29.11 13.95 5.56
C PHE A 168 29.43 13.91 4.06
N LEU A 169 29.66 12.71 3.55
CA LEU A 169 29.62 12.43 2.13
C LEU A 169 28.95 11.07 1.86
N CYS A 170 28.36 10.94 0.70
CA CYS A 170 27.90 9.65 0.20
C CYS A 170 28.35 9.42 -1.24
N VAL A 171 28.28 8.15 -1.67
CA VAL A 171 28.70 7.77 -3.01
C VAL A 171 27.51 7.24 -3.79
N ALA A 172 27.37 7.70 -5.03
CA ALA A 172 26.50 7.16 -6.04
C ALA A 172 27.28 6.65 -7.24
N SER A 173 26.65 5.94 -8.17
CA SER A 173 27.28 5.41 -9.38
C SER A 173 26.71 6.10 -10.62
N ASP A 174 27.55 6.84 -11.37
CA ASP A 174 27.14 7.40 -12.65
C ASP A 174 27.27 6.35 -13.77
N MET A 175 26.16 5.98 -14.36
CA MET A 175 26.11 4.96 -15.41
C MET A 175 26.62 5.47 -16.77
N ASN A 176 26.62 6.79 -16.98
CA ASN A 176 27.14 7.38 -18.21
C ASN A 176 28.68 7.30 -18.27
N THR A 177 29.32 7.68 -17.17
CA THR A 177 30.78 7.66 -17.05
C THR A 177 31.34 6.36 -16.49
N ARG A 178 30.47 5.48 -15.91
CA ARG A 178 30.85 4.22 -15.24
C ARG A 178 31.84 4.42 -14.10
N ARG A 179 31.61 5.43 -13.27
CA ARG A 179 32.49 5.80 -12.16
C ARG A 179 31.68 6.09 -10.89
N PRO A 180 32.29 5.93 -9.71
CA PRO A 180 31.70 6.43 -8.48
C PRO A 180 31.72 7.97 -8.50
N VAL A 181 30.65 8.55 -7.94
CA VAL A 181 30.49 10.00 -7.76
C VAL A 181 30.34 10.29 -6.29
N VAL A 182 31.21 11.13 -5.76
CA VAL A 182 31.14 11.61 -4.38
C VAL A 182 30.19 12.79 -4.31
N LEU A 183 29.15 12.66 -3.49
CA LEU A 183 28.12 13.67 -3.26
C LEU A 183 28.36 14.29 -1.88
N ARG A 184 28.65 15.60 -1.86
CA ARG A 184 29.04 16.37 -0.68
C ARG A 184 28.32 17.72 -0.59
N LYS A 185 27.55 18.06 -1.61
CA LYS A 185 26.77 19.31 -1.73
C LYS A 185 25.46 19.06 -2.43
N GLY A 186 24.53 19.99 -2.28
CA GLY A 186 23.23 19.93 -2.91
C GLY A 186 22.13 19.59 -1.93
N ASP A 187 21.04 19.00 -2.41
CA ASP A 187 19.99 18.46 -1.55
C ASP A 187 20.46 17.13 -0.96
N MET A 188 20.44 17.03 0.37
CA MET A 188 20.96 15.86 1.08
C MET A 188 20.10 14.63 0.84
N GLY A 189 18.77 14.80 0.81
CA GLY A 189 17.85 13.71 0.54
C GLY A 189 17.98 13.19 -0.89
N GLU A 190 18.18 14.09 -1.88
CA GLU A 190 18.43 13.73 -3.28
C GLU A 190 19.77 12.98 -3.45
N ALA A 191 20.83 13.43 -2.75
CA ALA A 191 22.13 12.76 -2.76
C ALA A 191 22.04 11.34 -2.19
N ILE A 192 21.39 11.18 -1.03
CA ILE A 192 21.18 9.89 -0.39
C ILE A 192 20.28 9.00 -1.25
N ARG A 193 19.21 9.58 -1.85
CA ARG A 193 18.32 8.85 -2.76
C ARG A 193 19.06 8.31 -3.98
N SER A 194 20.02 9.09 -4.50
CA SER A 194 20.90 8.64 -5.59
C SER A 194 21.76 7.45 -5.15
N SER A 195 22.37 7.56 -3.97
CA SER A 195 23.24 6.53 -3.38
C SER A 195 22.54 5.19 -3.13
N MET A 196 21.20 5.17 -3.00
CA MET A 196 20.38 3.97 -2.72
C MET A 196 19.53 3.49 -3.91
N SER A 197 19.76 4.00 -5.12
CA SER A 197 18.97 3.67 -6.32
C SER A 197 19.36 2.30 -6.89
N ILE A 198 18.98 1.21 -6.24
CA ILE A 198 19.27 -0.17 -6.67
C ILE A 198 18.66 -0.42 -8.06
N PRO A 199 19.46 -0.86 -9.06
CA PRO A 199 18.98 -1.20 -10.39
C PRO A 199 17.82 -2.22 -10.33
N LEU A 200 16.87 -2.10 -11.24
CA LEU A 200 15.61 -2.86 -11.30
C LEU A 200 14.66 -2.62 -10.13
N ALA A 201 15.15 -2.38 -8.91
CA ALA A 201 14.28 -2.09 -7.76
C ALA A 201 13.72 -0.68 -7.83
N PHE A 202 14.57 0.33 -7.97
CA PHE A 202 14.18 1.74 -7.96
C PHE A 202 14.56 2.49 -9.25
N LYS A 203 13.77 3.53 -9.55
CA LYS A 203 14.10 4.47 -10.62
C LYS A 203 15.45 5.17 -10.31
N PRO A 204 16.36 5.30 -11.31
CA PRO A 204 17.57 6.08 -11.13
C PRO A 204 17.28 7.56 -10.89
N MET A 205 18.21 8.25 -10.22
CA MET A 205 18.15 9.69 -10.03
C MET A 205 18.90 10.41 -11.13
N LYS A 206 18.36 11.55 -11.57
CA LYS A 206 19.03 12.43 -12.51
C LYS A 206 19.40 13.72 -11.81
N ILE A 207 20.70 13.92 -11.59
CA ILE A 207 21.24 15.17 -11.06
C ILE A 207 22.09 15.81 -12.16
N ASP A 208 21.70 16.99 -12.60
CA ASP A 208 22.28 17.67 -13.77
C ASP A 208 22.27 16.76 -15.02
N THR A 209 23.45 16.40 -15.52
CA THR A 209 23.63 15.50 -16.67
C THR A 209 23.91 14.05 -16.29
N MET A 210 24.08 13.75 -15.00
CA MET A 210 24.42 12.42 -14.48
C MET A 210 23.16 11.57 -14.29
N LEU A 211 23.26 10.29 -14.65
CA LEU A 211 22.26 9.29 -14.35
C LEU A 211 22.78 8.38 -13.23
N LEU A 212 22.31 8.63 -12.02
CA LEU A 212 22.85 8.05 -10.80
C LEU A 212 22.05 6.84 -10.32
N TYR A 213 22.78 5.78 -10.03
CA TYR A 213 22.31 4.56 -9.38
C TYR A 213 23.03 4.33 -8.05
N ASP A 214 22.69 3.25 -7.36
CA ASP A 214 23.27 2.84 -6.08
C ASP A 214 24.80 2.85 -6.13
N GLY A 215 25.40 3.48 -5.15
CA GLY A 215 26.85 3.60 -5.06
C GLY A 215 27.55 2.26 -4.93
N GLY A 216 26.87 1.24 -4.40
CA GLY A 216 27.38 -0.12 -4.27
C GLY A 216 27.81 -0.77 -5.58
N ILE A 217 27.40 -0.23 -6.74
CA ILE A 217 27.85 -0.73 -8.04
C ILE A 217 29.36 -0.51 -8.21
N TYR A 218 29.91 0.63 -7.80
CA TYR A 218 31.33 0.98 -7.98
C TYR A 218 32.10 1.13 -6.68
N ASP A 219 31.46 1.57 -5.59
CA ASP A 219 32.10 1.72 -4.27
C ASP A 219 31.07 1.49 -3.14
N ASN A 220 31.01 0.27 -2.64
CA ASN A 220 30.10 -0.10 -1.56
C ASN A 220 30.58 0.26 -0.15
N PHE A 221 31.82 0.78 -0.02
CA PHE A 221 32.43 1.11 1.26
C PHE A 221 33.41 2.31 1.12
N PRO A 222 32.90 3.56 1.16
CA PRO A 222 33.56 4.75 0.71
C PRO A 222 34.57 5.29 1.74
N TRP A 223 35.55 4.46 2.13
CA TRP A 223 36.62 4.90 3.03
C TRP A 223 37.66 5.75 2.33
N GLU A 224 38.02 5.42 1.07
CA GLU A 224 38.98 6.22 0.29
C GLU A 224 38.48 7.64 0.02
N PRO A 225 37.20 7.85 -0.41
CA PRO A 225 36.63 9.19 -0.50
C PRO A 225 36.64 9.95 0.83
N LEU A 226 36.30 9.31 1.94
CA LEU A 226 36.29 9.96 3.25
C LEU A 226 37.70 10.35 3.68
N ASP A 227 38.68 9.46 3.50
CA ASP A 227 40.08 9.70 3.83
C ASP A 227 40.66 10.84 3.01
N LYS A 228 40.38 10.86 1.70
CA LYS A 228 40.86 11.89 0.77
C LYS A 228 40.26 13.27 1.03
N GLU A 229 38.99 13.35 1.38
CA GLU A 229 38.26 14.61 1.51
C GLU A 229 38.43 15.25 2.90
N PHE A 230 38.50 14.43 3.97
CA PHE A 230 38.49 14.92 5.35
C PHE A 230 39.79 14.65 6.13
N HIS A 231 40.65 13.76 5.65
CA HIS A 231 41.93 13.41 6.27
C HIS A 231 41.83 13.07 7.78
N PRO A 232 40.95 12.16 8.22
CA PRO A 232 40.84 11.80 9.62
C PRO A 232 42.09 11.12 10.12
N ASP A 233 42.48 11.34 11.38
CA ASP A 233 43.59 10.66 12.01
C ASP A 233 43.34 9.17 12.21
N PHE A 234 42.06 8.77 12.40
CA PHE A 234 41.67 7.40 12.58
C PHE A 234 40.35 7.08 11.85
N LEU A 235 40.29 5.89 11.26
CA LEU A 235 39.13 5.38 10.54
C LEU A 235 38.45 4.23 11.27
N ILE A 236 37.12 4.29 11.46
CA ILE A 236 36.29 3.18 11.93
C ILE A 236 35.44 2.71 10.77
N GLY A 237 35.66 1.48 10.33
CA GLY A 237 34.82 0.85 9.32
C GLY A 237 33.67 0.09 9.94
N SER A 238 32.44 0.32 9.49
CA SER A 238 31.27 -0.47 9.84
C SER A 238 30.76 -1.20 8.59
N LYS A 239 30.91 -2.53 8.57
CA LYS A 239 30.61 -3.37 7.42
C LYS A 239 29.56 -4.43 7.79
N CYS A 240 28.44 -4.48 7.07
CA CYS A 240 27.32 -5.39 7.33
C CYS A 240 27.20 -6.54 6.31
N THR A 241 28.15 -6.64 5.36
CA THR A 241 28.15 -7.64 4.27
C THR A 241 29.33 -8.58 4.38
N SER A 242 29.27 -9.78 3.76
CA SER A 242 30.41 -10.71 3.69
C SER A 242 31.53 -10.22 2.74
N GLY A 243 31.29 -9.18 1.99
CA GLY A 243 32.24 -8.61 1.04
C GLY A 243 31.77 -8.79 -0.41
N ASN A 244 32.68 -9.14 -1.29
CA ASN A 244 32.41 -9.22 -2.74
C ASN A 244 31.71 -10.55 -3.17
N ASN A 245 31.27 -11.42 -2.22
CA ASN A 245 30.75 -12.76 -2.50
C ASN A 245 29.45 -13.06 -1.73
N ASP A 246 28.50 -12.13 -1.68
CA ASP A 246 27.29 -12.26 -0.85
C ASP A 246 26.15 -13.08 -1.47
N ILE A 247 26.34 -13.73 -2.64
CA ILE A 247 25.27 -14.42 -3.36
C ILE A 247 25.32 -15.92 -3.16
N THR A 248 24.15 -16.50 -2.93
CA THR A 248 23.88 -17.92 -2.89
C THR A 248 22.82 -18.29 -3.93
N GLU A 249 22.68 -19.55 -4.25
CA GLU A 249 21.64 -20.08 -5.17
C GLU A 249 20.21 -19.71 -4.73
N ASN A 250 20.01 -19.45 -3.43
CA ASN A 250 18.73 -19.09 -2.83
C ASN A 250 18.50 -17.58 -2.71
N SER A 251 19.42 -16.73 -3.23
CA SER A 251 19.27 -15.28 -3.19
C SER A 251 18.13 -14.80 -4.09
N SER A 252 17.47 -13.69 -3.74
CA SER A 252 16.39 -13.12 -4.55
C SER A 252 16.90 -12.69 -5.93
N LEU A 253 16.02 -12.63 -6.94
CA LEU A 253 16.38 -12.16 -8.29
C LEU A 253 16.98 -10.75 -8.28
N VAL A 254 16.49 -9.87 -7.39
CA VAL A 254 17.03 -8.52 -7.22
C VAL A 254 18.45 -8.56 -6.65
N ASP A 255 18.68 -9.40 -5.63
CA ASP A 255 20.02 -9.57 -5.04
C ASP A 255 21.00 -10.13 -6.07
N GLN A 256 20.58 -11.12 -6.86
CA GLN A 256 21.41 -11.71 -7.93
C GLN A 256 21.73 -10.68 -9.03
N ALA A 257 20.72 -9.97 -9.54
CA ALA A 257 20.90 -8.96 -10.59
C ALA A 257 21.78 -7.80 -10.12
N PHE A 258 21.61 -7.33 -8.88
CA PHE A 258 22.42 -6.28 -8.30
C PHE A 258 23.89 -6.69 -8.18
N SER A 259 24.15 -7.89 -7.69
CA SER A 259 25.53 -8.39 -7.56
C SER A 259 26.22 -8.59 -8.90
N LEU A 260 25.50 -8.98 -9.96
CA LEU A 260 26.08 -9.04 -11.32
C LEU A 260 26.50 -7.65 -11.82
N ALA A 261 25.89 -6.58 -11.32
CA ALA A 261 26.22 -5.21 -11.68
C ALA A 261 27.35 -4.62 -10.80
N MET A 262 27.61 -5.18 -9.62
CA MET A 262 28.61 -4.66 -8.67
C MET A 262 30.04 -4.96 -9.11
N ASN A 263 30.89 -3.94 -9.00
CA ASN A 263 32.34 -4.11 -9.05
C ASN A 263 32.88 -4.59 -7.69
N LYS A 264 34.12 -5.08 -7.69
CA LYS A 264 34.80 -5.41 -6.42
C LYS A 264 35.07 -4.13 -5.65
N THR A 265 34.56 -4.03 -4.44
CA THR A 265 34.84 -2.94 -3.49
C THR A 265 36.15 -3.19 -2.75
N ASN A 266 36.94 -2.13 -2.57
CA ASN A 266 38.12 -2.14 -1.70
C ASN A 266 37.68 -1.98 -0.24
N TYR A 267 37.86 -3.03 0.58
CA TYR A 267 37.59 -3.01 2.02
C TYR A 267 38.86 -2.86 2.86
N ASP A 268 40.05 -2.76 2.22
CA ASP A 268 41.34 -2.74 2.92
C ASP A 268 41.68 -1.31 3.35
N MET A 269 41.30 -0.96 4.57
CA MET A 269 41.61 0.34 5.17
C MET A 269 43.09 0.43 5.60
N PRO A 270 43.66 1.64 5.73
CA PRO A 270 45.05 1.84 6.11
C PRO A 270 45.41 1.16 7.46
N GLU A 271 46.46 0.34 7.44
CA GLU A 271 46.96 -0.31 8.66
C GLU A 271 47.42 0.72 9.70
N GLY A 272 47.27 0.38 10.98
CA GLY A 272 47.71 1.18 12.12
C GLY A 272 46.80 2.36 12.48
N ARG A 273 46.06 2.96 11.53
CA ARG A 273 45.13 4.06 11.75
C ARG A 273 43.67 3.73 11.40
N SER A 274 43.33 2.46 11.40
CA SER A 274 41.94 2.02 11.16
C SER A 274 41.55 0.80 11.99
N LEU A 275 40.22 0.61 12.18
CA LEU A 275 39.65 -0.58 12.77
C LEU A 275 38.31 -0.91 12.12
N MET A 276 38.15 -2.18 11.71
CA MET A 276 36.92 -2.67 11.11
C MET A 276 36.02 -3.33 12.17
N ILE A 277 34.76 -2.92 12.21
CA ILE A 277 33.64 -3.58 12.91
C ILE A 277 32.79 -4.24 11.83
N ASN A 278 32.75 -5.57 11.79
CA ASN A 278 32.12 -6.26 10.68
C ASN A 278 31.34 -7.50 11.09
N ARG A 279 30.25 -7.73 10.38
CA ARG A 279 29.45 -8.95 10.45
C ARG A 279 28.81 -9.24 9.08
N ALA A 280 28.89 -10.49 8.64
CA ALA A 280 28.07 -10.96 7.53
C ALA A 280 26.64 -11.19 8.03
N VAL A 281 25.75 -10.22 7.80
CA VAL A 281 24.34 -10.33 8.18
C VAL A 281 23.60 -11.14 7.11
N ASN A 282 23.02 -12.28 7.51
CA ASN A 282 22.36 -13.19 6.58
C ASN A 282 20.85 -12.93 6.48
N VAL A 283 20.49 -11.86 5.80
CA VAL A 283 19.10 -11.51 5.42
C VAL A 283 19.09 -10.97 3.99
N SER A 284 17.94 -11.00 3.30
CA SER A 284 17.79 -10.34 2.00
C SER A 284 17.88 -8.81 2.16
N MET A 285 18.34 -8.11 1.10
CA MET A 285 18.49 -6.65 1.10
C MET A 285 17.18 -5.89 1.35
N LEU A 286 16.04 -6.47 1.03
CA LEU A 286 14.72 -5.85 1.23
C LEU A 286 13.92 -6.46 2.41
N ASP A 287 14.52 -7.34 3.22
CA ASP A 287 13.86 -7.94 4.38
C ASP A 287 14.14 -7.16 5.67
N PHE A 288 13.23 -6.27 6.04
CA PHE A 288 13.29 -5.46 7.26
C PHE A 288 12.58 -6.11 8.45
N ASN A 289 12.22 -7.41 8.40
CA ASN A 289 11.51 -8.06 9.51
C ASN A 289 12.39 -8.29 10.73
N SER A 290 13.69 -8.47 10.53
CA SER A 290 14.66 -8.76 11.58
C SER A 290 15.40 -7.53 12.11
N ALA A 291 14.81 -6.33 11.95
CA ALA A 291 15.48 -5.05 12.23
C ALA A 291 16.11 -4.96 13.62
N ASP A 292 15.34 -5.28 14.68
CA ASP A 292 15.84 -5.20 16.07
C ASP A 292 17.04 -6.11 16.31
N SER A 293 17.03 -7.33 15.77
CA SER A 293 18.14 -8.29 15.94
C SER A 293 19.40 -7.84 15.18
N ILE A 294 19.24 -7.17 14.04
CA ILE A 294 20.33 -6.64 13.23
C ILE A 294 20.98 -5.45 13.96
N ILE A 295 20.19 -4.53 14.49
CA ILE A 295 20.67 -3.37 15.26
C ILE A 295 21.41 -3.87 16.51
N GLU A 296 20.84 -4.82 17.23
CA GLU A 296 21.46 -5.40 18.44
C GLU A 296 22.79 -6.14 18.13
N ALA A 297 22.88 -6.78 16.97
CA ALA A 297 24.14 -7.40 16.55
C ALA A 297 25.24 -6.34 16.31
N GLY A 298 24.89 -5.21 15.66
CA GLY A 298 25.82 -4.10 15.46
C GLY A 298 26.31 -3.49 16.77
N TYR A 299 25.40 -3.34 17.72
CA TYR A 299 25.72 -2.84 19.05
C TYR A 299 26.72 -3.74 19.78
N ARG A 300 26.47 -5.05 19.83
CA ARG A 300 27.33 -6.03 20.50
C ARG A 300 28.71 -6.13 19.84
N ASP A 301 28.78 -6.14 18.50
CA ASP A 301 30.05 -6.22 17.79
C ASP A 301 30.91 -4.97 18.00
N ALA A 302 30.29 -3.80 18.04
CA ALA A 302 30.98 -2.55 18.34
C ALA A 302 31.49 -2.54 19.79
N LEU A 303 30.69 -2.93 20.78
CA LEU A 303 31.12 -3.04 22.20
C LEU A 303 32.33 -3.94 22.35
N ALA A 304 32.38 -5.08 21.63
CA ALA A 304 33.52 -5.98 21.67
C ALA A 304 34.82 -5.36 21.16
N ARG A 305 34.73 -4.28 20.36
CA ARG A 305 35.87 -3.54 19.79
C ARG A 305 36.23 -2.26 20.54
N ILE A 306 35.41 -1.80 21.50
CA ILE A 306 35.62 -0.53 22.22
C ILE A 306 37.01 -0.49 22.90
N ARG A 307 37.45 -1.59 23.51
CA ARG A 307 38.77 -1.62 24.15
C ARG A 307 39.88 -1.32 23.13
N ALA A 308 39.87 -2.01 22.00
CA ALA A 308 40.88 -1.81 20.94
C ALA A 308 40.78 -0.40 20.34
N LEU A 309 39.60 0.19 20.22
CA LEU A 309 39.41 1.56 19.79
C LEU A 309 40.03 2.56 20.78
N ARG A 310 39.80 2.37 22.10
CA ARG A 310 40.36 3.24 23.15
C ARG A 310 41.90 3.16 23.29
N GLU A 311 42.51 2.07 22.86
CA GLU A 311 43.95 1.93 22.77
C GLU A 311 44.54 2.79 21.64
N LYS A 312 43.75 3.13 20.62
CA LYS A 312 44.17 3.90 19.44
C LYS A 312 43.62 5.32 19.44
N ILE A 313 42.42 5.53 19.98
CA ILE A 313 41.74 6.82 20.05
C ILE A 313 41.81 7.31 21.49
N HIS A 314 42.64 8.35 21.72
CA HIS A 314 42.86 8.87 23.05
C HIS A 314 41.89 9.98 23.46
N ARG A 315 41.23 10.59 22.45
CA ARG A 315 40.17 11.59 22.71
C ARG A 315 38.84 10.91 23.08
N THR A 316 38.16 11.47 24.06
CA THR A 316 36.82 11.05 24.46
C THR A 316 35.86 12.21 24.34
N VAL A 317 34.60 11.90 24.07
CA VAL A 317 33.48 12.84 24.01
C VAL A 317 32.38 12.37 24.97
N THR A 318 31.89 13.27 25.78
CA THR A 318 30.82 12.94 26.72
C THR A 318 29.45 12.89 26.01
N PRO A 319 28.50 12.08 26.49
CA PRO A 319 27.13 12.08 25.97
C PRO A 319 26.48 13.46 26.04
N GLU A 320 26.86 14.31 26.99
CA GLU A 320 26.36 15.69 27.13
C GLU A 320 26.87 16.60 26.02
N GLU A 321 28.15 16.49 25.66
CA GLU A 321 28.74 17.25 24.55
C GLU A 321 28.04 16.89 23.22
N ILE A 322 27.78 15.59 23.00
CA ILE A 322 27.08 15.13 21.81
C ILE A 322 25.64 15.66 21.78
N ARG A 323 24.91 15.60 22.92
CA ARG A 323 23.55 16.14 23.04
C ARG A 323 23.50 17.65 22.79
N THR A 324 24.45 18.39 23.34
CA THR A 324 24.54 19.83 23.14
C THR A 324 24.82 20.19 21.69
N LYS A 325 25.78 19.51 21.05
CA LYS A 325 26.11 19.70 19.62
C LYS A 325 24.87 19.40 18.74
N ARG A 326 24.17 18.30 19.04
CA ARG A 326 22.94 17.88 18.33
C ARG A 326 21.82 18.91 18.48
N ALA A 327 21.56 19.37 19.71
CA ALA A 327 20.54 20.38 19.99
C ALA A 327 20.85 21.71 19.28
N ALA A 328 22.08 22.19 19.36
CA ALA A 328 22.51 23.42 18.70
C ALA A 328 22.44 23.36 17.16
N PHE A 329 22.62 22.18 16.55
CA PHE A 329 22.43 22.02 15.13
C PHE A 329 20.92 21.99 14.77
N ARG A 330 20.11 21.24 15.54
CA ARG A 330 18.67 21.14 15.30
C ARG A 330 17.92 22.46 15.47
N GLU A 331 18.38 23.33 16.36
CA GLU A 331 17.81 24.67 16.52
C GLU A 331 17.90 25.50 15.22
N LYS A 332 18.89 25.21 14.36
CA LYS A 332 19.04 25.85 13.05
C LYS A 332 18.14 25.24 11.96
N CYS A 333 17.55 24.07 12.22
CA CYS A 333 16.71 23.36 11.26
C CYS A 333 15.29 23.93 11.30
N PRO A 334 14.83 24.64 10.25
CA PRO A 334 13.48 25.20 10.25
C PRO A 334 12.42 24.09 10.06
N PRO A 335 11.25 24.23 10.73
CA PRO A 335 10.14 23.30 10.50
C PRO A 335 9.62 23.40 9.06
N ILE A 336 9.25 22.28 8.46
CA ILE A 336 8.70 22.27 7.11
C ILE A 336 7.25 22.75 7.15
N ILE A 337 7.04 23.97 6.67
CA ILE A 337 5.73 24.58 6.44
C ILE A 337 5.76 25.18 5.05
N PHE A 338 4.88 24.67 4.17
CA PHE A 338 4.78 25.14 2.80
C PHE A 338 3.77 26.27 2.67
N ASP A 339 4.09 27.29 1.84
CA ASP A 339 3.18 28.38 1.47
C ASP A 339 3.19 28.66 -0.04
N ASP A 340 4.02 27.94 -0.80
CA ASP A 340 4.13 28.09 -2.26
C ASP A 340 4.32 26.74 -2.96
N TYR A 341 3.62 26.53 -4.08
CA TYR A 341 3.51 25.25 -4.78
C TYR A 341 3.71 25.42 -6.28
N GLU A 342 4.82 24.91 -6.79
CA GLU A 342 5.19 24.96 -8.20
C GLU A 342 5.02 23.57 -8.84
N PHE A 343 4.33 23.50 -10.00
CA PHE A 343 4.14 22.27 -10.75
C PHE A 343 4.78 22.40 -12.14
N GLU A 344 5.75 21.53 -12.43
CA GLU A 344 6.43 21.47 -13.73
C GLU A 344 6.04 20.19 -14.49
N GLY A 345 5.91 20.26 -15.81
CA GLY A 345 5.62 19.13 -16.69
C GLY A 345 4.13 18.80 -16.84
N LEU A 346 3.24 19.52 -16.15
CA LEU A 346 1.79 19.42 -16.31
C LEU A 346 1.26 20.49 -17.28
N THR A 347 0.18 20.15 -17.98
CA THR A 347 -0.61 21.16 -18.71
C THR A 347 -1.36 22.07 -17.74
N HIS A 348 -1.75 23.25 -18.17
CA HIS A 348 -2.52 24.19 -17.35
C HIS A 348 -3.78 23.55 -16.74
N ALA A 349 -4.48 22.72 -17.50
CA ALA A 349 -5.68 22.02 -17.03
C ALA A 349 -5.37 20.97 -15.96
N GLN A 350 -4.26 20.23 -16.10
CA GLN A 350 -3.79 19.25 -15.12
C GLN A 350 -3.32 19.94 -13.84
N THR A 351 -2.58 21.05 -13.97
CA THR A 351 -2.17 21.84 -12.80
C THR A 351 -3.38 22.32 -12.02
N ALA A 352 -4.40 22.85 -12.71
CA ALA A 352 -5.64 23.26 -12.05
C ALA A 352 -6.36 22.10 -11.34
N TYR A 353 -6.38 20.90 -11.95
CA TYR A 353 -6.91 19.69 -11.29
C TYR A 353 -6.15 19.33 -10.02
N VAL A 354 -4.80 19.32 -10.07
CA VAL A 354 -3.97 19.00 -8.89
C VAL A 354 -4.18 20.04 -7.78
N ARG A 355 -4.23 21.33 -8.12
CA ARG A 355 -4.49 22.43 -7.17
C ARG A 355 -5.84 22.27 -6.48
N ASP A 356 -6.90 21.90 -7.22
CA ASP A 356 -8.23 21.64 -6.66
C ASP A 356 -8.24 20.44 -5.71
N VAL A 357 -7.60 19.32 -6.10
CA VAL A 357 -7.53 18.13 -5.27
C VAL A 357 -6.79 18.40 -3.96
N MET A 358 -5.69 19.15 -4.01
CA MET A 358 -4.91 19.58 -2.83
C MET A 358 -5.53 20.79 -2.12
N ARG A 359 -6.59 21.38 -2.66
CA ARG A 359 -7.28 22.58 -2.12
C ARG A 359 -6.33 23.74 -1.85
N LEU A 360 -5.40 23.98 -2.76
CA LEU A 360 -4.37 24.99 -2.59
C LEU A 360 -4.90 26.42 -2.63
N ASP A 361 -6.02 26.63 -3.30
CA ASP A 361 -6.66 27.94 -3.50
C ASP A 361 -7.84 28.20 -2.53
N ASP A 362 -8.12 27.26 -1.62
CA ASP A 362 -9.19 27.36 -0.61
C ASP A 362 -8.81 28.32 0.54
N THR A 363 -8.42 29.54 0.23
CA THR A 363 -8.06 30.54 1.23
C THR A 363 -8.97 31.77 1.13
N TYR A 364 -9.32 32.34 2.29
CA TYR A 364 -10.23 33.48 2.39
C TYR A 364 -9.60 34.80 1.92
N ASP A 365 -8.26 34.87 1.89
CA ASP A 365 -7.50 36.09 1.60
C ASP A 365 -6.77 36.08 0.25
N GLY A 366 -7.05 35.08 -0.60
CA GLY A 366 -6.44 34.93 -1.92
C GLY A 366 -4.96 34.48 -1.91
N ARG A 367 -4.42 34.14 -0.73
CA ARG A 367 -3.09 33.51 -0.61
C ARG A 367 -3.20 32.01 -0.82
N GLN A 368 -2.06 31.38 -1.14
CA GLN A 368 -2.03 29.92 -1.18
C GLN A 368 -2.15 29.32 0.22
N ARG A 369 -2.79 28.17 0.34
CA ARG A 369 -2.98 27.46 1.61
C ARG A 369 -1.62 27.12 2.20
N GLN A 370 -1.41 27.50 3.45
CA GLN A 370 -0.26 27.04 4.22
C GLN A 370 -0.52 25.61 4.73
N MET A 371 0.47 24.72 4.56
CA MET A 371 0.40 23.33 5.01
C MET A 371 1.64 22.94 5.80
N SER A 372 1.44 22.24 6.91
CA SER A 372 2.50 21.45 7.54
C SER A 372 2.88 20.26 6.65
N PHE A 373 4.06 19.68 6.87
CA PHE A 373 4.49 18.51 6.11
C PHE A 373 3.50 17.34 6.16
N PRO A 374 2.92 16.95 7.32
CA PRO A 374 1.92 15.89 7.35
C PRO A 374 0.68 16.17 6.50
N GLU A 375 0.17 17.41 6.50
CA GLU A 375 -0.98 17.80 5.66
C GLU A 375 -0.61 17.73 4.16
N PHE A 376 0.55 18.26 3.81
CA PHE A 376 1.07 18.18 2.44
C PHE A 376 1.23 16.74 1.98
N ARG A 377 1.82 15.87 2.82
CA ARG A 377 1.98 14.44 2.53
C ARG A 377 0.66 13.76 2.22
N ASP A 378 -0.36 14.01 3.06
CA ASP A 378 -1.68 13.39 2.92
C ASP A 378 -2.37 13.85 1.62
N ASP A 379 -2.31 15.15 1.32
CA ASP A 379 -2.85 15.70 0.07
C ASP A 379 -2.04 15.24 -1.15
N PHE A 380 -0.72 15.20 -1.07
CA PHE A 380 0.16 14.69 -2.14
C PHE A 380 -0.16 13.23 -2.47
N PHE A 381 -0.25 12.36 -1.46
CA PHE A 381 -0.60 10.97 -1.70
C PHE A 381 -2.05 10.79 -2.17
N SER A 382 -2.96 11.69 -1.83
CA SER A 382 -4.31 11.67 -2.39
C SER A 382 -4.33 11.94 -3.91
N VAL A 383 -3.38 12.73 -4.40
CA VAL A 383 -3.21 13.02 -5.84
C VAL A 383 -2.58 11.84 -6.58
N ILE A 384 -1.50 11.27 -6.03
CA ILE A 384 -0.69 10.27 -6.78
C ILE A 384 -1.06 8.82 -6.46
N GLY A 385 -1.91 8.58 -5.46
CA GLY A 385 -2.18 7.25 -4.91
C GLY A 385 -2.84 6.27 -5.87
N ASN A 386 -3.53 6.75 -6.90
CA ASN A 386 -4.11 5.90 -7.95
C ASN A 386 -3.16 5.68 -9.14
N ASP A 387 -1.87 6.02 -8.99
CA ASP A 387 -0.86 5.83 -10.03
C ASP A 387 -1.13 6.64 -11.33
N GLU A 388 -1.82 7.75 -11.20
CA GLU A 388 -2.25 8.64 -12.29
C GLU A 388 -1.11 9.54 -12.77
N PHE A 389 -0.17 9.86 -11.87
CA PHE A 389 0.98 10.70 -12.15
C PHE A 389 2.30 9.99 -11.87
N SER A 390 3.31 10.27 -12.67
CA SER A 390 4.70 10.04 -12.33
C SER A 390 5.26 11.31 -11.72
N VAL A 391 5.90 11.18 -10.57
CA VAL A 391 6.51 12.30 -9.86
C VAL A 391 8.01 12.04 -9.75
N GLU A 392 8.82 13.08 -9.91
CA GLU A 392 10.25 13.07 -9.61
C GLU A 392 10.47 13.42 -8.14
N TYR A 393 11.71 13.31 -7.67
CA TYR A 393 12.08 13.72 -6.31
C TYR A 393 11.62 15.16 -6.02
N PRO A 394 10.88 15.45 -4.93
CA PRO A 394 10.36 16.79 -4.65
C PRO A 394 11.46 17.75 -4.22
N GLU A 395 11.53 18.95 -4.83
CA GLU A 395 12.47 19.98 -4.45
C GLU A 395 11.85 20.89 -3.38
N PHE A 396 12.46 20.92 -2.18
CA PHE A 396 12.10 21.85 -1.11
C PHE A 396 13.06 23.02 -1.10
N ARG A 397 12.54 24.23 -1.16
CA ARG A 397 13.31 25.48 -1.15
C ARG A 397 12.84 26.35 0.01
N TYR A 398 13.74 26.66 0.91
CA TYR A 398 13.46 27.52 2.07
C TYR A 398 13.69 28.98 1.71
N ASP A 399 12.71 29.83 2.04
CA ASP A 399 12.82 31.28 1.99
C ASP A 399 13.10 31.84 3.39
N PRO A 400 14.30 32.35 3.69
CA PRO A 400 14.64 32.89 5.01
C PRO A 400 13.84 34.13 5.40
N LEU A 401 13.30 34.89 4.42
CA LEU A 401 12.52 36.10 4.70
C LEU A 401 11.08 35.79 5.16
N ARG A 402 10.53 34.70 4.63
CA ARG A 402 9.18 34.24 4.99
C ARG A 402 9.20 33.19 6.10
N GLU A 403 10.35 32.59 6.38
CA GLU A 403 10.51 31.41 7.22
C GLU A 403 9.61 30.25 6.79
N ARG A 404 9.48 30.04 5.48
CA ARG A 404 8.60 29.05 4.84
C ARG A 404 9.33 28.31 3.72
N TYR A 405 8.78 27.16 3.38
CA TYR A 405 9.24 26.39 2.24
C TYR A 405 8.30 26.57 1.05
N SER A 406 8.88 26.68 -0.14
CA SER A 406 8.20 26.35 -1.38
C SER A 406 8.50 24.90 -1.77
N VAL A 407 7.53 24.24 -2.40
CA VAL A 407 7.73 22.90 -2.97
C VAL A 407 7.57 22.95 -4.49
N LYS A 408 8.56 22.43 -5.20
CA LYS A 408 8.49 22.23 -6.66
C LYS A 408 8.34 20.75 -6.95
N LEU A 409 7.25 20.40 -7.62
CA LEU A 409 6.90 19.04 -8.03
C LEU A 409 7.00 18.91 -9.55
N LYS A 410 7.98 18.13 -10.02
CA LYS A 410 8.05 17.74 -11.43
C LYS A 410 7.19 16.51 -11.64
N MET A 411 6.08 16.70 -12.36
CA MET A 411 5.04 15.69 -12.53
C MET A 411 4.74 15.49 -14.01
N SER A 412 4.37 14.27 -14.37
CA SER A 412 3.82 13.97 -15.69
C SER A 412 2.63 13.02 -15.55
N ALA A 413 1.57 13.26 -16.31
CA ALA A 413 0.47 12.32 -16.38
C ALA A 413 0.97 11.00 -17.01
N ARG A 414 0.71 9.88 -16.33
CA ARG A 414 1.11 8.56 -16.84
C ARG A 414 0.22 8.18 -18.04
N GLU A 415 0.74 7.29 -18.85
CA GLU A 415 -0.02 6.74 -19.97
C GLU A 415 -1.17 5.88 -19.47
N ASN A 416 -2.26 5.95 -20.17
CA ASN A 416 -3.58 5.89 -19.59
C ASN A 416 -4.35 4.63 -19.98
N LEU A 417 -3.84 3.82 -20.93
CA LEU A 417 -4.47 2.56 -21.32
C LEU A 417 -3.78 1.40 -20.62
N ARG A 418 -4.56 0.63 -19.86
CA ARG A 418 -4.08 -0.59 -19.18
C ARG A 418 -4.86 -1.80 -19.66
N PHE A 419 -4.16 -2.87 -19.92
CA PHE A 419 -4.72 -4.20 -20.12
C PHE A 419 -4.60 -4.97 -18.79
N LEU A 420 -5.70 -5.56 -18.36
CA LEU A 420 -5.83 -6.17 -17.04
C LEU A 420 -6.13 -7.66 -17.20
N ILE A 421 -5.39 -8.48 -16.50
CA ILE A 421 -5.60 -9.93 -16.43
C ILE A 421 -5.72 -10.33 -14.97
N GLY A 422 -6.67 -11.20 -14.66
CA GLY A 422 -6.88 -11.65 -13.30
C GLY A 422 -7.88 -12.81 -13.19
N GLY A 423 -8.48 -12.91 -12.01
CA GLY A 423 -9.49 -13.91 -11.75
C GLY A 423 -9.43 -14.48 -10.34
N ASN A 424 -10.08 -15.61 -10.15
CA ASN A 424 -9.94 -16.43 -8.95
C ASN A 424 -9.96 -17.92 -9.33
N ILE A 425 -9.28 -18.71 -8.52
CA ILE A 425 -9.27 -20.17 -8.62
C ILE A 425 -9.96 -20.71 -7.37
N SER A 426 -10.97 -21.54 -7.56
CA SER A 426 -11.74 -22.15 -6.47
C SER A 426 -11.93 -23.63 -6.73
N SER A 427 -12.02 -24.42 -5.68
CA SER A 427 -12.50 -25.82 -5.75
C SER A 427 -14.00 -25.91 -6.04
N THR A 428 -14.71 -24.77 -5.98
CA THR A 428 -16.11 -24.64 -6.38
C THR A 428 -16.23 -24.34 -7.89
N ALA A 429 -17.44 -24.34 -8.42
CA ALA A 429 -17.68 -23.96 -9.82
C ALA A 429 -17.47 -22.46 -10.12
N PHE A 430 -17.10 -21.64 -9.13
CA PHE A 430 -16.82 -20.21 -9.26
C PHE A 430 -15.34 -19.90 -9.59
N ASN A 431 -14.75 -20.71 -10.48
CA ASN A 431 -13.51 -20.33 -11.13
C ASN A 431 -13.78 -19.22 -12.16
N GLN A 432 -13.05 -18.14 -12.10
CA GLN A 432 -13.25 -17.00 -12.99
C GLN A 432 -11.91 -16.55 -13.58
N ALA A 433 -11.87 -16.41 -14.89
CA ALA A 433 -10.85 -15.65 -15.59
C ALA A 433 -11.38 -14.22 -15.81
N PHE A 434 -10.54 -13.23 -15.58
CA PHE A 434 -10.85 -11.83 -15.81
C PHE A 434 -9.94 -11.25 -16.89
N ILE A 435 -10.55 -10.57 -17.84
CA ILE A 435 -9.88 -9.74 -18.84
C ILE A 435 -10.54 -8.38 -18.82
N GLY A 436 -9.74 -7.32 -18.78
CA GLY A 436 -10.24 -5.97 -18.79
C GLY A 436 -9.31 -4.97 -19.46
N PHE A 437 -9.91 -3.84 -19.80
CA PHE A 437 -9.22 -2.64 -20.26
C PHE A 437 -9.69 -1.48 -19.42
N ASP A 438 -8.80 -0.61 -19.04
CA ASP A 438 -9.16 0.69 -18.53
C ASP A 438 -8.35 1.80 -19.22
N TYR A 439 -9.00 2.91 -19.44
CA TYR A 439 -8.44 4.12 -20.01
C TYR A 439 -8.70 5.28 -19.06
N HIS A 440 -7.65 5.97 -18.67
CA HIS A 440 -7.73 7.09 -17.75
C HIS A 440 -7.11 8.33 -18.36
N THR A 441 -7.77 9.47 -18.24
CA THR A 441 -7.25 10.76 -18.71
C THR A 441 -7.54 11.86 -17.69
N ILE A 442 -6.56 12.72 -17.48
CA ILE A 442 -6.66 13.86 -16.57
C ILE A 442 -6.49 15.13 -17.39
N ARG A 443 -7.49 15.97 -17.31
CA ARG A 443 -7.49 17.35 -17.79
C ARG A 443 -7.90 18.27 -16.64
N ARG A 444 -8.94 19.07 -16.81
CA ARG A 444 -9.59 19.82 -15.71
C ARG A 444 -10.40 18.89 -14.77
N VAL A 445 -10.78 17.74 -15.26
CA VAL A 445 -11.47 16.66 -14.57
C VAL A 445 -10.71 15.35 -14.82
N SER A 446 -10.81 14.42 -13.89
CA SER A 446 -10.31 13.06 -14.08
C SER A 446 -11.42 12.23 -14.72
N GLN A 447 -11.12 11.56 -15.83
CA GLN A 447 -12.06 10.70 -16.54
C GLN A 447 -11.46 9.30 -16.66
N TRP A 448 -12.25 8.32 -16.31
CA TRP A 448 -11.90 6.91 -16.38
C TRP A 448 -12.97 6.16 -17.15
N ALA A 449 -12.57 5.40 -18.16
CA ALA A 449 -13.41 4.48 -18.89
C ALA A 449 -12.89 3.06 -18.68
N PHE A 450 -13.78 2.10 -18.52
CA PHE A 450 -13.41 0.71 -18.31
C PHE A 450 -14.32 -0.25 -19.07
N ALA A 451 -13.74 -1.38 -19.45
CA ALA A 451 -14.46 -2.53 -19.97
C ALA A 451 -13.83 -3.78 -19.37
N GLY A 452 -14.62 -4.66 -18.81
CA GLY A 452 -14.12 -5.89 -18.21
C GLY A 452 -15.13 -7.02 -18.31
N ILE A 453 -14.63 -8.24 -18.48
CA ILE A 453 -15.43 -9.45 -18.52
C ILE A 453 -14.81 -10.50 -17.61
N TYR A 454 -15.67 -11.14 -16.84
CA TYR A 454 -15.35 -12.32 -16.01
C TYR A 454 -16.04 -13.53 -16.64
N ILE A 455 -15.29 -14.60 -16.84
CA ILE A 455 -15.80 -15.82 -17.47
C ILE A 455 -15.43 -17.00 -16.60
N GLY A 456 -16.44 -17.79 -16.25
CA GLY A 456 -16.29 -19.03 -15.50
C GLY A 456 -17.31 -20.06 -15.97
N PRO A 457 -17.24 -21.31 -15.49
CA PRO A 457 -18.13 -22.40 -15.91
C PRO A 457 -19.61 -22.15 -15.59
N THR A 458 -19.88 -21.45 -14.50
CA THR A 458 -21.26 -21.20 -14.01
C THR A 458 -21.62 -19.72 -13.94
N TYR A 459 -20.64 -18.84 -14.18
CA TYR A 459 -20.78 -17.42 -14.02
C TYR A 459 -20.06 -16.65 -15.12
N ALA A 460 -20.80 -15.80 -15.81
CA ALA A 460 -20.23 -14.83 -16.72
C ALA A 460 -20.82 -13.45 -16.40
N THR A 461 -19.96 -12.48 -16.21
CA THR A 461 -20.39 -11.10 -15.99
C THR A 461 -19.48 -10.13 -16.70
N GLY A 462 -20.01 -9.00 -17.10
CA GLY A 462 -19.24 -7.92 -17.71
C GLY A 462 -19.77 -6.56 -17.33
N SER A 463 -18.87 -5.61 -17.42
CA SER A 463 -19.16 -4.23 -17.15
C SER A 463 -18.45 -3.34 -18.16
N LEU A 464 -19.17 -2.40 -18.71
CA LEU A 464 -18.67 -1.33 -19.58
C LEU A 464 -19.14 -0.01 -19.00
N GLY A 465 -18.23 0.91 -18.74
CA GLY A 465 -18.63 2.16 -18.13
C GLY A 465 -17.54 3.19 -18.02
N GLY A 466 -17.81 4.19 -17.21
CA GLY A 466 -16.86 5.25 -16.91
C GLY A 466 -17.18 5.93 -15.60
N ARG A 467 -16.23 6.76 -15.21
CA ARG A 467 -16.32 7.63 -14.05
C ARG A 467 -15.68 8.96 -14.38
N THR A 468 -16.31 10.03 -13.95
CA THR A 468 -15.78 11.39 -14.07
C THR A 468 -15.68 11.98 -12.68
N ASP A 469 -14.44 12.26 -12.22
CA ASP A 469 -14.20 12.97 -10.97
C ASP A 469 -14.02 14.47 -11.27
N PHE A 470 -14.79 15.31 -10.60
CA PHE A 470 -14.77 16.75 -10.74
C PHE A 470 -14.86 17.44 -9.39
N TYR A 471 -14.39 18.67 -9.33
CA TYR A 471 -14.35 19.48 -8.14
C TYR A 471 -15.27 20.69 -8.31
N LEU A 472 -16.24 20.86 -7.39
CA LEU A 472 -17.04 22.08 -7.28
C LEU A 472 -16.63 22.80 -5.98
N TRP A 473 -17.42 22.67 -4.92
CA TRP A 473 -17.04 23.07 -3.54
C TRP A 473 -16.50 21.88 -2.72
N LYS A 474 -16.70 20.68 -3.22
CA LYS A 474 -16.16 19.39 -2.75
C LYS A 474 -15.87 18.52 -3.95
N PRO A 475 -15.09 17.47 -3.81
CA PRO A 475 -14.96 16.47 -4.86
C PRO A 475 -16.27 15.70 -5.04
N PHE A 476 -16.63 15.44 -6.30
CA PHE A 476 -17.74 14.59 -6.71
C PHE A 476 -17.25 13.58 -7.72
N SER A 477 -17.91 12.45 -7.80
CA SER A 477 -17.75 11.52 -8.90
C SER A 477 -19.09 11.14 -9.51
N LEU A 478 -19.14 11.18 -10.85
CA LEU A 478 -20.25 10.68 -11.65
C LEU A 478 -19.82 9.35 -12.25
N ASP A 479 -20.48 8.27 -11.81
CA ASP A 479 -20.26 6.90 -12.31
C ASP A 479 -21.38 6.54 -13.27
N TYR A 480 -21.06 5.90 -14.39
CA TYR A 480 -22.06 5.37 -15.33
C TYR A 480 -21.57 4.04 -15.89
N SER A 481 -22.43 3.04 -15.92
CA SER A 481 -22.05 1.72 -16.42
C SER A 481 -23.25 0.95 -16.96
N TYR A 482 -22.98 0.09 -17.95
CA TYR A 482 -23.83 -1.02 -18.29
C TYR A 482 -23.23 -2.29 -17.72
N ASN A 483 -24.03 -3.04 -16.98
CA ASN A 483 -23.64 -4.27 -16.33
C ASN A 483 -24.51 -5.41 -16.84
N PHE A 484 -23.90 -6.56 -17.11
CA PHE A 484 -24.62 -7.78 -17.42
C PHE A 484 -24.07 -8.95 -16.62
N GLU A 485 -24.94 -9.91 -16.32
CA GLU A 485 -24.60 -11.12 -15.58
C GLU A 485 -25.41 -12.30 -16.11
N VAL A 486 -24.73 -13.42 -16.23
CA VAL A 486 -25.35 -14.73 -16.47
C VAL A 486 -24.83 -15.67 -15.38
N LEU A 487 -25.72 -16.10 -14.52
CA LEU A 487 -25.41 -16.97 -13.40
C LEU A 487 -26.25 -18.24 -13.48
N ASN A 488 -25.57 -19.41 -13.56
CA ASN A 488 -26.17 -20.73 -13.49
C ASN A 488 -25.91 -21.33 -12.09
N LEU A 489 -26.89 -21.24 -11.21
CA LEU A 489 -26.82 -21.85 -9.88
C LEU A 489 -27.43 -23.26 -9.95
N ARG A 490 -26.66 -24.27 -9.62
CA ARG A 490 -27.16 -25.59 -9.27
C ARG A 490 -27.22 -25.70 -7.76
N HIS A 491 -28.30 -26.18 -7.23
CA HIS A 491 -28.45 -26.29 -5.78
C HIS A 491 -27.41 -27.28 -5.22
N GLY A 492 -26.54 -26.81 -4.35
CA GLY A 492 -25.88 -27.57 -3.29
C GLY A 492 -24.67 -28.45 -3.61
N ASN A 493 -24.23 -28.65 -4.85
CA ASN A 493 -23.29 -29.76 -5.13
C ASN A 493 -21.79 -29.42 -5.23
N PHE A 494 -21.34 -28.18 -4.93
CA PHE A 494 -19.92 -27.83 -5.06
C PHE A 494 -19.21 -27.80 -3.69
N GLY A 495 -18.23 -28.69 -3.53
CA GLY A 495 -17.44 -28.78 -2.30
C GLY A 495 -18.15 -29.46 -1.13
N ASN A 496 -19.33 -30.07 -1.38
CA ASN A 496 -20.09 -30.78 -0.35
C ASN A 496 -19.38 -32.11 -0.02
N LEU A 497 -19.12 -32.32 1.27
CA LEU A 497 -18.58 -33.58 1.80
C LEU A 497 -19.67 -34.67 1.92
N THR A 498 -20.92 -34.29 1.76
CA THR A 498 -22.08 -35.20 1.85
C THR A 498 -22.93 -35.11 0.58
N PRO A 499 -23.36 -36.21 -0.01
CA PRO A 499 -24.25 -36.20 -1.19
C PRO A 499 -25.60 -35.53 -0.89
N ILE A 500 -26.10 -34.68 -1.80
CA ILE A 500 -27.44 -34.08 -1.76
C ILE A 500 -28.18 -34.51 -3.03
N ASP A 501 -29.36 -35.08 -2.85
CA ASP A 501 -30.13 -35.71 -3.93
C ASP A 501 -30.95 -34.74 -4.81
N ASN A 502 -31.02 -33.44 -4.52
CA ASN A 502 -31.87 -32.50 -5.27
C ASN A 502 -31.06 -31.47 -6.04
N THR A 503 -31.09 -31.58 -7.36
CA THR A 503 -30.39 -30.67 -8.32
C THR A 503 -31.39 -29.73 -8.98
N GLU A 504 -32.03 -28.82 -8.24
CA GLU A 504 -32.76 -27.71 -8.88
C GLU A 504 -31.75 -26.77 -9.55
N SER A 505 -31.89 -26.54 -10.86
CA SER A 505 -31.11 -25.60 -11.61
C SER A 505 -31.84 -24.26 -11.72
N VAL A 506 -31.20 -23.20 -11.19
CA VAL A 506 -31.71 -21.84 -11.33
C VAL A 506 -30.75 -21.03 -12.17
N LYS A 507 -31.25 -20.38 -13.22
CA LYS A 507 -30.48 -19.44 -14.04
C LYS A 507 -30.97 -18.03 -13.75
N ASN A 508 -30.03 -17.14 -13.40
CA ASN A 508 -30.28 -15.72 -13.21
C ASN A 508 -29.53 -14.95 -14.30
N ASN A 509 -30.26 -14.23 -15.13
CA ASN A 509 -29.67 -13.34 -16.14
C ASN A 509 -30.12 -11.91 -15.83
N GLN A 510 -29.19 -10.98 -15.70
CA GLN A 510 -29.54 -9.58 -15.55
C GLN A 510 -28.73 -8.69 -16.51
N GLY A 511 -29.34 -7.56 -16.89
CA GLY A 511 -28.68 -6.50 -17.64
C GLY A 511 -29.30 -5.16 -17.25
N PHE A 512 -28.44 -4.19 -16.85
CA PHE A 512 -28.93 -2.88 -16.45
C PHE A 512 -27.90 -1.76 -16.67
N LEU A 513 -28.43 -0.56 -16.89
CA LEU A 513 -27.69 0.69 -16.84
C LEU A 513 -27.70 1.22 -15.41
N SER A 514 -26.58 1.76 -14.99
CA SER A 514 -26.39 2.40 -13.69
C SER A 514 -25.77 3.79 -13.87
N ILE A 515 -26.34 4.78 -13.20
CA ILE A 515 -25.78 6.13 -13.09
C ILE A 515 -25.75 6.49 -11.62
N GLY A 516 -24.57 6.86 -11.12
CA GLY A 516 -24.35 7.18 -9.70
C GLY A 516 -23.65 8.50 -9.53
N LEU A 517 -24.07 9.28 -8.54
CA LEU A 517 -23.37 10.45 -8.05
C LEU A 517 -22.83 10.14 -6.65
N THR A 518 -21.52 10.25 -6.48
CA THR A 518 -20.85 9.96 -5.20
C THR A 518 -20.13 11.21 -4.69
N MET A 519 -20.24 11.46 -3.39
CA MET A 519 -19.58 12.55 -2.69
C MET A 519 -18.91 12.04 -1.41
N PRO A 520 -17.65 12.39 -1.15
CA PRO A 520 -17.04 12.11 0.15
C PRO A 520 -17.66 12.98 1.24
N LEU A 521 -18.01 12.35 2.35
CA LEU A 521 -18.44 13.04 3.58
C LEU A 521 -17.25 13.37 4.46
N THR A 522 -16.36 12.39 4.60
CA THR A 522 -15.05 12.52 5.26
C THR A 522 -14.02 11.73 4.46
N HIS A 523 -12.76 11.75 4.88
CA HIS A 523 -11.69 10.95 4.24
C HIS A 523 -12.06 9.46 4.11
N ASN A 524 -12.72 8.89 5.10
CA ASN A 524 -13.08 7.46 5.15
C ASN A 524 -14.57 7.17 4.93
N SER A 525 -15.38 8.17 4.57
CA SER A 525 -16.82 8.00 4.37
C SER A 525 -17.32 8.72 3.11
N LEU A 526 -18.37 8.17 2.52
CA LEU A 526 -19.01 8.70 1.32
C LEU A 526 -20.53 8.63 1.44
N ALA A 527 -21.20 9.44 0.63
CA ALA A 527 -22.60 9.28 0.29
C ALA A 527 -22.72 9.09 -1.24
N SER A 528 -23.56 8.17 -1.68
CA SER A 528 -23.83 7.97 -3.10
C SER A 528 -25.31 7.85 -3.37
N LEU A 529 -25.77 8.49 -4.44
CA LEU A 529 -27.12 8.35 -4.98
C LEU A 529 -26.99 7.67 -6.34
N ARG A 530 -27.68 6.52 -6.50
CA ARG A 530 -27.55 5.71 -7.72
C ARG A 530 -28.92 5.40 -8.30
N PHE A 531 -29.02 5.51 -9.62
CA PHE A 531 -30.19 5.17 -10.42
C PHE A 531 -29.83 3.99 -11.32
N ASN A 532 -30.66 2.92 -11.28
CA ASN A 532 -30.48 1.77 -12.15
C ASN A 532 -31.76 1.50 -12.93
N GLY A 533 -31.60 1.07 -14.18
CA GLY A 533 -32.72 0.66 -15.02
C GLY A 533 -32.35 -0.51 -15.89
N GLY A 534 -33.15 -1.58 -15.85
CA GLY A 534 -32.80 -2.79 -16.58
C GLY A 534 -33.82 -3.91 -16.48
N GLN A 535 -33.33 -5.11 -16.75
CA GLN A 535 -34.12 -6.32 -16.74
C GLN A 535 -33.39 -7.44 -16.04
N GLN A 536 -34.13 -8.22 -15.29
CA GLN A 536 -33.70 -9.47 -14.68
C GLN A 536 -34.62 -10.62 -15.11
N ALA A 537 -34.05 -11.78 -15.37
CA ALA A 537 -34.76 -12.96 -15.82
C ALA A 537 -34.33 -14.18 -15.00
N TYR A 538 -35.27 -14.79 -14.32
CA TYR A 538 -35.12 -16.05 -13.59
C TYR A 538 -35.70 -17.18 -14.40
N ARG A 539 -34.90 -18.23 -14.68
CA ARG A 539 -35.34 -19.51 -15.24
C ARG A 539 -35.06 -20.60 -14.22
N TYR A 540 -36.04 -21.45 -13.97
CA TYR A 540 -35.95 -22.53 -13.00
C TYR A 540 -36.82 -23.70 -13.42
N ASP A 541 -36.41 -24.90 -13.03
CA ASP A 541 -37.09 -26.13 -13.40
C ASP A 541 -38.52 -26.16 -12.79
N ALA A 542 -39.48 -26.61 -13.57
CA ALA A 542 -40.82 -26.82 -13.07
C ALA A 542 -40.84 -28.06 -12.14
N PRO A 543 -41.71 -28.12 -11.15
CA PRO A 543 -41.69 -29.17 -10.12
C PRO A 543 -42.12 -30.58 -10.59
N PHE A 544 -42.06 -30.89 -11.89
CA PHE A 544 -42.40 -32.20 -12.43
C PHE A 544 -41.18 -32.85 -13.12
N PRO A 545 -40.61 -33.92 -12.51
CA PRO A 545 -39.31 -34.44 -12.94
C PRO A 545 -39.32 -35.35 -14.19
N ASP A 546 -40.44 -35.73 -14.75
CA ASP A 546 -40.53 -36.81 -15.75
C ASP A 546 -40.82 -36.38 -17.20
N THR A 547 -40.87 -35.12 -17.51
CA THR A 547 -41.09 -34.64 -18.88
C THR A 547 -40.10 -33.52 -19.20
N ASP A 548 -39.63 -33.49 -20.44
CA ASP A 548 -38.71 -32.58 -21.10
C ASP A 548 -38.43 -31.23 -20.36
N PRO A 549 -37.22 -30.72 -20.27
CA PRO A 549 -36.81 -29.63 -19.39
C PRO A 549 -37.46 -28.28 -19.75
N ASP A 550 -38.74 -28.19 -19.66
CA ASP A 550 -39.46 -26.94 -19.85
C ASP A 550 -39.40 -26.12 -18.53
N THR A 551 -38.85 -24.93 -18.61
CA THR A 551 -38.55 -24.11 -17.45
C THR A 551 -39.54 -22.96 -17.28
N ASP A 552 -40.01 -22.74 -16.06
CA ASP A 552 -40.73 -21.51 -15.70
C ASP A 552 -39.80 -20.30 -15.90
N LEU A 553 -40.34 -19.20 -16.45
CA LEU A 553 -39.59 -17.96 -16.69
C LEU A 553 -40.27 -16.78 -16.02
N THR A 554 -39.60 -16.13 -15.09
CA THR A 554 -39.98 -14.82 -14.54
C THR A 554 -39.04 -13.74 -15.05
N ARG A 555 -39.57 -12.71 -15.70
CA ARG A 555 -38.86 -11.50 -16.10
C ARG A 555 -39.34 -10.34 -15.26
N PHE A 556 -38.39 -9.54 -14.75
CA PHE A 556 -38.67 -8.32 -14.02
C PHE A 556 -37.92 -7.17 -14.68
N SER A 557 -38.64 -6.25 -15.32
CA SER A 557 -38.12 -5.01 -15.86
C SER A 557 -38.27 -3.93 -14.81
N PHE A 558 -37.17 -3.28 -14.41
CA PHE A 558 -37.16 -2.44 -13.22
C PHE A 558 -36.47 -1.10 -13.43
N PHE A 559 -36.83 -0.16 -12.57
CA PHE A 559 -36.07 1.04 -12.24
C PHE A 559 -35.85 1.05 -10.72
N SER A 560 -34.64 1.40 -10.26
CA SER A 560 -34.36 1.55 -8.85
C SER A 560 -33.59 2.83 -8.55
N THR A 561 -33.84 3.40 -7.38
CA THR A 561 -33.10 4.51 -6.80
C THR A 561 -32.51 4.06 -5.48
N LYS A 562 -31.19 4.16 -5.33
CA LYS A 562 -30.46 3.72 -4.15
C LYS A 562 -29.65 4.87 -3.54
N LEU A 563 -29.80 5.09 -2.25
CA LEU A 563 -28.98 5.98 -1.44
C LEU A 563 -28.11 5.14 -0.52
N ASP A 564 -26.80 5.34 -0.58
CA ASP A 564 -25.83 4.67 0.29
C ASP A 564 -25.02 5.71 1.07
N ILE A 565 -24.85 5.48 2.37
CA ILE A 565 -23.90 6.17 3.23
C ILE A 565 -22.97 5.10 3.80
N ALA A 566 -21.68 5.21 3.50
CA ALA A 566 -20.73 4.19 3.88
C ALA A 566 -19.44 4.81 4.47
N ARG A 567 -18.87 4.11 5.46
CA ARG A 567 -17.56 4.36 6.01
C ARG A 567 -16.76 3.07 5.99
N ASN A 568 -15.52 3.10 5.48
CA ASN A 568 -14.67 1.92 5.42
C ASN A 568 -13.23 2.27 5.79
N THR A 569 -12.72 1.57 6.80
CA THR A 569 -11.34 1.64 7.29
C THR A 569 -10.70 0.26 7.40
N LEU A 570 -11.27 -0.75 6.72
CA LEU A 570 -10.73 -2.11 6.71
C LEU A 570 -9.35 -2.14 6.06
N ASP A 571 -8.44 -2.91 6.65
CA ASP A 571 -7.06 -3.11 6.15
C ASP A 571 -7.00 -4.02 4.93
N LYS A 572 -7.98 -4.90 4.74
CA LYS A 572 -8.10 -5.86 3.63
C LYS A 572 -9.54 -6.01 3.18
N ILE A 573 -9.73 -6.32 1.90
CA ILE A 573 -11.06 -6.54 1.31
C ILE A 573 -11.63 -7.90 1.73
N LEU A 574 -10.82 -8.95 1.63
CA LEU A 574 -11.17 -10.28 2.12
C LEU A 574 -10.31 -10.63 3.33
N TYR A 575 -10.96 -11.24 4.32
CA TYR A 575 -10.32 -11.62 5.57
C TYR A 575 -9.62 -10.45 6.30
N PRO A 576 -10.30 -9.30 6.50
CA PRO A 576 -9.73 -8.16 7.21
C PRO A 576 -9.40 -8.55 8.65
N ARG A 577 -8.40 -7.87 9.22
CA ARG A 577 -7.94 -8.09 10.58
C ARG A 577 -8.12 -6.86 11.46
N ARG A 578 -8.14 -5.69 10.84
CA ARG A 578 -8.28 -4.40 11.52
C ARG A 578 -9.23 -3.49 10.77
N GLY A 579 -9.81 -2.58 11.51
CA GLY A 579 -10.67 -1.54 10.96
C GLY A 579 -12.15 -1.82 11.11
N SER A 580 -12.95 -0.98 10.48
CA SER A 580 -14.41 -1.05 10.53
C SER A 580 -15.00 -0.64 9.20
N GLU A 581 -16.07 -1.32 8.83
CA GLU A 581 -16.94 -0.94 7.72
C GLU A 581 -18.36 -0.78 8.26
N ILE A 582 -18.96 0.39 8.01
CA ILE A 582 -20.34 0.69 8.38
C ILE A 582 -21.03 1.20 7.14
N SER A 583 -22.17 0.65 6.79
CA SER A 583 -22.98 1.15 5.69
C SER A 583 -24.48 1.17 6.06
N LEU A 584 -25.15 2.21 5.57
CA LEU A 584 -26.59 2.36 5.63
C LEU A 584 -27.06 2.62 4.20
N SER A 585 -27.96 1.76 3.72
CA SER A 585 -28.52 1.86 2.38
C SER A 585 -30.04 1.97 2.44
N GLY A 586 -30.60 2.81 1.59
CA GLY A 586 -32.04 2.89 1.34
C GLY A 586 -32.30 2.72 -0.15
N ILE A 587 -33.33 1.96 -0.53
CA ILE A 587 -33.65 1.74 -1.93
C ILE A 587 -35.17 1.79 -2.16
N TYR A 588 -35.53 2.36 -3.30
CA TYR A 588 -36.86 2.24 -3.89
C TYR A 588 -36.75 1.53 -5.23
N ILE A 589 -37.58 0.52 -5.46
CA ILE A 589 -37.64 -0.24 -6.71
C ILE A 589 -39.06 -0.23 -7.21
N THR A 590 -39.23 -0.01 -8.51
CA THR A 590 -40.50 -0.12 -9.20
C THR A 590 -40.28 -0.82 -10.55
N GLY A 591 -41.26 -1.64 -10.98
CA GLY A 591 -41.09 -2.39 -12.22
C GLY A 591 -42.28 -3.27 -12.58
N ARG A 592 -42.07 -4.05 -13.62
CA ARG A 592 -43.11 -4.96 -14.15
C ARG A 592 -42.59 -6.38 -14.14
N GLU A 593 -43.28 -7.23 -13.37
CA GLU A 593 -43.13 -8.68 -13.38
C GLU A 593 -43.93 -9.28 -14.55
N ARG A 594 -43.29 -10.16 -15.32
CA ARG A 594 -43.91 -10.98 -16.36
C ARG A 594 -43.50 -12.43 -16.11
N TYR A 595 -44.48 -13.26 -15.83
CA TYR A 595 -44.32 -14.68 -15.66
C TYR A 595 -44.85 -15.44 -16.87
N LYS A 596 -44.05 -16.36 -17.39
CA LYS A 596 -44.39 -17.31 -18.45
C LYS A 596 -44.18 -18.72 -17.88
N PRO A 597 -45.26 -19.54 -17.75
CA PRO A 597 -45.10 -20.92 -17.30
C PRO A 597 -44.44 -21.79 -18.39
N ALA A 598 -43.90 -22.93 -17.99
CA ALA A 598 -43.53 -24.03 -18.86
C ALA A 598 -44.74 -24.52 -19.71
N GLU A 599 -44.50 -24.99 -20.93
CA GLU A 599 -45.58 -25.33 -21.89
C GLU A 599 -46.56 -26.38 -21.35
N PHE A 600 -46.11 -27.34 -20.56
CA PHE A 600 -46.90 -28.41 -19.98
C PHE A 600 -47.53 -28.08 -18.59
N GLY A 601 -47.35 -26.83 -18.11
CA GLY A 601 -47.89 -26.41 -16.79
C GLY A 601 -49.35 -25.96 -16.85
N ARG A 602 -50.17 -26.30 -15.84
CA ARG A 602 -51.55 -25.78 -15.65
C ARG A 602 -51.58 -24.28 -15.25
N LYS A 603 -50.43 -23.63 -15.11
CA LYS A 603 -50.33 -22.23 -14.71
C LYS A 603 -50.56 -21.30 -15.90
N ARG A 604 -51.11 -20.11 -15.64
CA ARG A 604 -51.36 -19.08 -16.66
C ARG A 604 -50.25 -18.01 -16.63
N SER A 605 -49.96 -17.41 -17.77
CA SER A 605 -49.10 -16.24 -17.85
C SER A 605 -49.62 -15.11 -16.97
N PHE A 606 -48.71 -14.40 -16.33
CA PHE A 606 -49.05 -13.35 -15.37
C PHE A 606 -48.22 -12.08 -15.66
N ASN A 607 -48.83 -10.92 -15.43
CA ASN A 607 -48.19 -9.64 -15.57
C ASN A 607 -48.68 -8.69 -14.49
N ALA A 608 -47.78 -8.14 -13.69
CA ALA A 608 -48.12 -7.22 -12.61
C ALA A 608 -47.07 -6.13 -12.45
N HIS A 609 -47.54 -4.97 -12.02
CA HIS A 609 -46.65 -3.93 -11.50
C HIS A 609 -46.24 -4.30 -10.08
N ARG A 610 -44.94 -4.07 -9.77
CA ARG A 610 -44.35 -4.33 -8.45
C ARG A 610 -43.54 -3.12 -8.03
N GLU A 611 -43.69 -2.76 -6.78
CA GLU A 611 -42.90 -1.70 -6.17
C GLU A 611 -42.62 -2.03 -4.70
N TRP A 612 -41.49 -1.61 -4.21
CA TRP A 612 -41.13 -1.77 -2.81
C TRP A 612 -40.02 -0.85 -2.36
N PHE A 613 -39.96 -0.66 -1.05
CA PHE A 613 -38.85 0.01 -0.36
C PHE A 613 -38.03 -1.02 0.38
N GLY A 614 -36.73 -0.71 0.59
CA GLY A 614 -35.83 -1.48 1.42
C GLY A 614 -34.86 -0.59 2.16
N ALA A 615 -34.43 -1.07 3.32
CA ALA A 615 -33.35 -0.49 4.10
C ALA A 615 -32.40 -1.60 4.55
N LYS A 616 -31.09 -1.34 4.48
CA LYS A 616 -30.05 -2.26 4.91
C LYS A 616 -29.04 -1.53 5.76
N PHE A 617 -28.69 -2.11 6.89
CA PHE A 617 -27.60 -1.67 7.76
C PHE A 617 -26.59 -2.81 7.87
N GLN A 618 -25.30 -2.49 7.67
CA GLN A 618 -24.19 -3.41 7.86
C GLN A 618 -23.13 -2.77 8.74
N TRP A 619 -22.57 -3.55 9.66
CA TRP A 619 -21.44 -3.15 10.48
C TRP A 619 -20.50 -4.33 10.66
N ASN A 620 -19.29 -4.21 10.10
CA ASN A 620 -18.17 -5.12 10.25
C ASN A 620 -17.08 -4.41 11.07
N ARG A 621 -16.53 -5.06 12.09
CA ARG A 621 -15.43 -4.52 12.88
C ARG A 621 -14.42 -5.60 13.23
N TYR A 622 -13.14 -5.26 13.10
CA TYR A 622 -12.02 -6.14 13.42
C TYR A 622 -10.99 -5.37 14.23
N PHE A 623 -10.43 -5.99 15.27
CA PHE A 623 -9.46 -5.36 16.16
C PHE A 623 -8.56 -6.40 16.84
N ASP A 624 -7.32 -5.97 17.14
CA ASP A 624 -6.39 -6.74 17.94
C ASP A 624 -6.73 -6.56 19.42
N LEU A 625 -6.55 -7.60 20.23
CA LEU A 625 -6.64 -7.45 21.68
C LEU A 625 -5.36 -6.85 22.23
N PRO A 626 -5.44 -5.83 23.10
CA PRO A 626 -4.26 -5.22 23.72
C PRO A 626 -3.40 -6.28 24.45
N GLY A 627 -2.10 -6.32 24.15
CA GLY A 627 -1.14 -7.25 24.76
C GLY A 627 -1.11 -8.65 24.12
N CYS A 628 -1.97 -8.97 23.17
CA CYS A 628 -2.04 -10.28 22.51
C CYS A 628 -1.73 -10.16 21.00
N LYS A 629 -0.49 -10.48 20.60
CA LYS A 629 -0.04 -10.37 19.20
C LYS A 629 -0.52 -11.51 18.30
N TRP A 630 -0.95 -12.62 18.88
CA TRP A 630 -1.33 -13.86 18.17
C TRP A 630 -2.83 -14.02 17.99
N PHE A 631 -3.65 -13.09 18.52
CA PHE A 631 -5.10 -13.18 18.49
C PHE A 631 -5.73 -11.85 18.14
N SER A 632 -6.69 -11.86 17.21
CA SER A 632 -7.57 -10.75 16.87
C SER A 632 -9.02 -11.20 16.84
N PHE A 633 -9.93 -10.26 16.96
CA PHE A 633 -11.35 -10.52 17.03
C PHE A 633 -12.13 -9.68 16.03
N GLY A 634 -13.14 -10.27 15.42
CA GLY A 634 -14.06 -9.58 14.55
C GLY A 634 -15.52 -9.86 14.91
N PHE A 635 -16.41 -8.94 14.57
CA PHE A 635 -17.84 -9.16 14.57
C PHE A 635 -18.51 -8.52 13.35
N ASN A 636 -19.65 -9.07 12.93
CA ASN A 636 -20.50 -8.42 11.96
C ASN A 636 -21.96 -8.34 12.46
N ILE A 637 -22.67 -7.32 11.98
CA ILE A 637 -24.11 -7.14 12.13
C ILE A 637 -24.66 -6.79 10.76
N ASP A 638 -25.73 -7.46 10.34
CA ASP A 638 -26.46 -7.21 9.10
C ASP A 638 -27.95 -7.20 9.40
N ALA A 639 -28.61 -6.07 9.15
CA ALA A 639 -30.03 -5.89 9.36
C ALA A 639 -30.70 -5.42 8.07
N VAL A 640 -31.74 -6.12 7.66
CA VAL A 640 -32.49 -5.81 6.43
C VAL A 640 -33.96 -5.73 6.73
N TRP A 641 -34.55 -4.66 6.22
CA TRP A 641 -36.00 -4.48 6.21
C TRP A 641 -36.47 -4.14 4.80
N THR A 642 -37.53 -4.82 4.33
CA THR A 642 -38.11 -4.51 3.03
C THR A 642 -39.64 -4.73 2.99
N THR A 643 -40.33 -3.97 2.13
CA THR A 643 -41.72 -4.14 1.78
C THR A 643 -41.87 -5.02 0.52
N HIS A 644 -40.89 -5.83 0.16
CA HIS A 644 -40.82 -6.64 -1.05
C HIS A 644 -42.12 -7.47 -1.25
N PRO A 645 -42.82 -7.35 -2.38
CA PRO A 645 -43.99 -8.14 -2.68
C PRO A 645 -43.61 -9.60 -3.01
N ARG A 646 -44.55 -10.51 -2.91
CA ARG A 646 -44.34 -11.84 -3.50
C ARG A 646 -44.46 -11.77 -5.02
N PHE A 647 -43.49 -12.39 -5.73
CA PHE A 647 -43.60 -12.67 -7.14
C PHE A 647 -44.57 -13.85 -7.38
N GLN A 648 -44.95 -14.10 -8.63
CA GLN A 648 -45.91 -15.13 -8.99
C GLN A 648 -45.49 -16.54 -8.53
N THR A 649 -44.19 -16.78 -8.46
CA THR A 649 -43.62 -18.05 -7.98
C THR A 649 -42.75 -17.84 -6.74
N GLU A 650 -42.66 -18.90 -5.95
CA GLU A 650 -41.85 -18.91 -4.74
C GLU A 650 -40.35 -18.77 -5.07
N THR A 651 -39.86 -19.54 -6.08
CA THR A 651 -38.48 -19.49 -6.51
C THR A 651 -38.07 -18.09 -6.99
N ALA A 652 -38.90 -17.42 -7.83
CA ALA A 652 -38.64 -16.06 -8.25
C ALA A 652 -38.68 -15.08 -7.06
N THR A 653 -39.56 -15.29 -6.09
CA THR A 653 -39.58 -14.50 -4.86
C THR A 653 -38.29 -14.67 -4.08
N LEU A 654 -37.87 -15.91 -3.83
CA LEU A 654 -36.64 -16.21 -3.10
C LEU A 654 -35.39 -15.63 -3.81
N MET A 655 -35.32 -15.75 -5.14
CA MET A 655 -34.21 -15.20 -5.93
C MET A 655 -34.09 -13.68 -5.83
N SER A 656 -35.21 -12.98 -5.68
CA SER A 656 -35.28 -11.53 -5.58
C SER A 656 -35.14 -10.98 -4.16
N LEU A 657 -35.20 -11.83 -3.13
CA LEU A 657 -35.07 -11.43 -1.72
C LEU A 657 -33.58 -11.21 -1.32
N PRO A 658 -33.34 -10.34 -0.32
CA PRO A 658 -32.01 -10.17 0.27
C PRO A 658 -31.51 -11.46 0.89
N ALA A 659 -30.18 -11.67 0.81
CA ALA A 659 -29.50 -12.81 1.36
C ALA A 659 -28.50 -12.39 2.45
N TYR A 660 -28.36 -13.21 3.49
CA TYR A 660 -27.26 -13.12 4.44
C TYR A 660 -26.12 -14.02 3.99
N GLN A 661 -24.97 -13.43 3.60
CA GLN A 661 -23.85 -14.12 2.96
C GLN A 661 -22.52 -13.74 3.61
N PRO A 662 -22.29 -14.09 4.90
CA PRO A 662 -21.13 -13.65 5.66
C PRO A 662 -19.81 -14.35 5.30
N VAL A 663 -19.87 -15.51 4.64
CA VAL A 663 -18.69 -16.32 4.28
C VAL A 663 -18.54 -16.44 2.77
N VAL A 664 -17.32 -16.67 2.28
CA VAL A 664 -17.04 -16.71 0.84
C VAL A 664 -17.90 -17.76 0.13
N HIS A 665 -18.04 -18.95 0.72
CA HIS A 665 -18.88 -20.02 0.13
C HIS A 665 -20.35 -19.59 -0.01
N SER A 666 -20.93 -18.88 0.97
CA SER A 666 -22.32 -18.43 0.91
C SER A 666 -22.59 -17.42 -0.21
N GLN A 667 -21.56 -16.69 -0.64
CA GLN A 667 -21.66 -15.75 -1.78
C GLN A 667 -21.69 -16.49 -3.14
N MET A 668 -21.16 -17.70 -3.18
CA MET A 668 -21.04 -18.54 -4.39
C MET A 668 -22.18 -19.53 -4.56
N ALA A 669 -23.00 -19.75 -3.52
CA ALA A 669 -24.07 -20.75 -3.51
C ALA A 669 -25.46 -20.10 -3.42
N PHE A 670 -26.45 -20.71 -4.07
CA PHE A 670 -27.85 -20.34 -3.84
C PHE A 670 -28.35 -21.02 -2.55
N MET A 671 -28.61 -20.22 -1.53
CA MET A 671 -29.00 -20.66 -0.19
C MET A 671 -30.38 -20.07 0.17
N PRO A 672 -31.48 -20.76 -0.18
CA PRO A 672 -32.85 -20.27 0.04
C PRO A 672 -33.12 -19.93 1.51
N ASP A 673 -32.60 -20.75 2.42
CA ASP A 673 -32.80 -20.61 3.86
C ASP A 673 -32.19 -19.36 4.47
N TYR A 674 -31.21 -18.76 3.79
CA TYR A 674 -30.53 -17.53 4.19
C TYR A 674 -31.05 -16.29 3.46
N ARG A 675 -32.27 -16.40 2.88
CA ARG A 675 -32.97 -15.29 2.20
C ARG A 675 -34.28 -14.97 2.92
N ALA A 676 -34.53 -13.69 3.11
CA ALA A 676 -35.77 -13.25 3.74
C ALA A 676 -36.09 -11.79 3.41
N LYS A 677 -37.38 -11.40 3.55
CA LYS A 677 -37.81 -10.00 3.44
C LYS A 677 -37.16 -9.15 4.52
N ASN A 678 -37.17 -9.63 5.74
CA ASN A 678 -36.65 -8.95 6.90
C ASN A 678 -35.81 -9.93 7.70
N PHE A 679 -34.63 -9.49 8.08
CA PHE A 679 -33.75 -10.27 8.95
C PHE A 679 -32.84 -9.39 9.78
N LEU A 680 -32.43 -9.95 10.90
CA LEU A 680 -31.30 -9.47 11.71
C LEU A 680 -30.32 -10.63 11.83
N ALA A 681 -29.09 -10.37 11.44
CA ALA A 681 -28.04 -11.35 11.48
C ALA A 681 -26.76 -10.77 12.09
N GLY A 682 -25.93 -11.66 12.62
CA GLY A 682 -24.64 -11.27 13.16
C GLY A 682 -23.71 -12.44 13.31
N GLY A 683 -22.43 -12.16 13.47
CA GLY A 683 -21.40 -13.17 13.61
C GLY A 683 -20.21 -12.71 14.42
N LEU A 684 -19.50 -13.68 14.97
CA LEU A 684 -18.28 -13.52 15.73
C LEU A 684 -17.14 -14.25 15.02
N MET A 685 -15.99 -13.58 14.88
CA MET A 685 -14.86 -14.07 14.07
C MET A 685 -13.53 -13.99 14.84
N PRO A 686 -13.30 -14.89 15.81
CA PRO A 686 -11.97 -15.03 16.40
C PRO A 686 -10.95 -15.49 15.35
N THR A 687 -9.77 -14.87 15.37
CA THR A 687 -8.69 -15.11 14.41
C THR A 687 -7.39 -15.33 15.17
N PHE A 688 -6.67 -16.41 14.84
CA PHE A 688 -5.45 -16.85 15.49
C PHE A 688 -4.28 -16.81 14.52
N ASP A 689 -3.29 -15.97 14.79
CA ASP A 689 -2.07 -15.87 13.99
C ASP A 689 -1.16 -17.06 14.25
N LEU A 690 -0.84 -17.79 13.19
CA LEU A 690 0.07 -18.94 13.22
C LEU A 690 1.47 -18.54 12.77
N LEU A 691 1.57 -17.77 11.69
CA LEU A 691 2.80 -17.27 11.10
C LEU A 691 2.53 -15.88 10.48
N PRO A 692 3.53 -15.10 10.09
CA PRO A 692 3.34 -13.87 9.33
C PRO A 692 2.46 -14.10 8.09
N ASN A 693 1.36 -13.34 7.96
CA ASN A 693 0.35 -13.43 6.89
C ASN A 693 -0.41 -14.77 6.83
N PHE A 694 -0.20 -15.70 7.76
CA PHE A 694 -0.88 -16.99 7.83
C PHE A 694 -1.61 -17.15 9.17
N PHE A 695 -2.92 -17.35 9.13
CA PHE A 695 -3.78 -17.42 10.32
C PHE A 695 -4.95 -18.39 10.14
N LEU A 696 -5.48 -18.83 11.25
CA LEU A 696 -6.76 -19.54 11.36
C LEU A 696 -7.85 -18.54 11.77
N ARG A 697 -8.88 -18.38 10.95
CA ARG A 697 -10.10 -17.69 11.32
C ARG A 697 -11.20 -18.68 11.56
N THR A 698 -11.87 -18.58 12.70
CA THR A 698 -13.13 -19.28 12.94
C THR A 698 -14.27 -18.29 12.93
N GLY A 699 -15.44 -18.71 12.52
CA GLY A 699 -16.63 -17.89 12.44
C GLY A 699 -17.86 -18.62 12.96
N PHE A 700 -18.68 -17.93 13.74
CA PHE A 700 -20.01 -18.38 14.13
C PHE A 700 -20.98 -17.27 13.80
N TYR A 701 -21.98 -17.59 12.98
CA TYR A 701 -22.95 -16.65 12.47
C TYR A 701 -24.36 -17.15 12.73
N ALA A 702 -25.27 -16.22 13.06
CA ALA A 702 -26.67 -16.50 13.29
C ALA A 702 -27.55 -15.47 12.56
N MET A 703 -28.67 -15.92 11.99
CA MET A 703 -29.64 -15.08 11.31
C MET A 703 -31.03 -15.38 11.88
N TYR A 704 -31.69 -14.33 12.39
CA TYR A 704 -33.13 -14.37 12.68
C TYR A 704 -33.89 -13.75 11.51
N ARG A 705 -34.80 -14.52 10.90
CA ARG A 705 -35.54 -14.09 9.71
C ARG A 705 -37.07 -14.11 9.92
N ASP A 706 -37.75 -13.15 9.29
CA ASP A 706 -39.20 -13.14 9.20
C ASP A 706 -39.64 -14.01 8.03
N ASN A 707 -40.24 -15.18 8.34
CA ASN A 707 -40.60 -16.20 7.37
C ASN A 707 -42.08 -16.16 6.97
N ARG A 708 -42.77 -15.06 7.19
CA ARG A 708 -44.21 -15.01 6.86
C ARG A 708 -44.49 -15.48 5.43
N GLY A 709 -44.88 -16.74 5.32
CA GLY A 709 -45.24 -17.42 4.08
C GLY A 709 -44.08 -17.86 3.19
N LEU A 710 -42.88 -18.06 3.74
CA LEU A 710 -41.76 -18.73 3.10
C LEU A 710 -41.39 -19.98 3.91
N PRO A 711 -40.88 -21.04 3.28
CA PRO A 711 -40.47 -22.25 3.98
C PRO A 711 -39.23 -22.04 4.85
N GLY A 712 -39.01 -22.93 5.80
CA GLY A 712 -37.78 -23.01 6.60
C GLY A 712 -37.90 -22.42 8.01
N GLU A 713 -36.85 -22.57 8.81
CA GLU A 713 -36.82 -22.16 10.22
C GLU A 713 -36.56 -20.66 10.36
N LYS A 714 -36.96 -20.06 11.47
CA LYS A 714 -36.73 -18.63 11.77
C LYS A 714 -35.25 -18.33 12.11
N MET A 715 -34.57 -19.31 12.71
CA MET A 715 -33.17 -19.18 13.06
C MET A 715 -32.33 -20.03 12.13
N GLN A 716 -31.31 -19.41 11.54
CA GLN A 716 -30.33 -20.07 10.70
C GLN A 716 -28.89 -19.82 11.26
N TYR A 717 -28.01 -20.80 11.12
CA TYR A 717 -26.67 -20.76 11.67
C TYR A 717 -25.63 -21.13 10.61
N ILE A 718 -24.49 -20.44 10.61
CA ILE A 718 -23.34 -20.80 9.81
C ILE A 718 -22.14 -20.90 10.75
N THR A 719 -21.34 -21.95 10.58
CA THR A 719 -20.01 -22.04 11.22
C THR A 719 -18.95 -22.22 10.17
N GLU A 720 -17.82 -21.59 10.36
CA GLU A 720 -16.69 -21.66 9.43
C GLU A 720 -15.37 -21.79 10.20
N ALA A 721 -14.45 -22.55 9.63
CA ALA A 721 -13.02 -22.56 10.02
C ALA A 721 -12.18 -22.44 8.75
N SER A 722 -11.38 -21.38 8.65
CA SER A 722 -10.61 -21.03 7.45
C SER A 722 -9.14 -20.84 7.79
N PHE A 723 -8.26 -21.63 7.18
CA PHE A 723 -6.85 -21.30 7.09
C PHE A 723 -6.64 -20.30 5.95
N VAL A 724 -6.05 -19.17 6.26
CA VAL A 724 -5.87 -18.06 5.32
C VAL A 724 -4.41 -17.65 5.25
N TYR A 725 -3.88 -17.54 4.03
CA TYR A 725 -2.57 -16.97 3.74
C TYR A 725 -2.71 -15.78 2.78
N HIS A 726 -2.30 -14.59 3.23
CA HIS A 726 -2.31 -13.39 2.39
C HIS A 726 -1.06 -13.34 1.52
N THR A 727 -1.23 -13.56 0.21
CA THR A 727 -0.18 -13.35 -0.79
C THR A 727 -0.22 -11.92 -1.35
N PRO A 728 0.83 -11.45 -2.03
CA PRO A 728 0.83 -10.15 -2.71
C PRO A 728 -0.27 -9.97 -3.77
N ILE A 729 -0.76 -11.08 -4.36
CA ILE A 729 -1.75 -11.08 -5.47
C ILE A 729 -3.16 -11.49 -5.02
N GLY A 730 -3.36 -11.76 -3.74
CA GLY A 730 -4.66 -12.11 -3.17
C GLY A 730 -4.57 -13.17 -2.08
N PRO A 731 -5.64 -13.41 -1.31
CA PRO A 731 -5.67 -14.42 -0.28
C PRO A 731 -5.76 -15.83 -0.87
N VAL A 732 -5.08 -16.78 -0.22
CA VAL A 732 -5.31 -18.22 -0.38
C VAL A 732 -6.05 -18.69 0.85
N SER A 733 -7.16 -19.39 0.69
CA SER A 733 -7.94 -19.91 1.82
C SER A 733 -8.36 -21.36 1.61
N LEU A 734 -8.31 -22.12 2.70
CA LEU A 734 -8.91 -23.45 2.81
C LEU A 734 -9.95 -23.36 3.93
N SER A 735 -11.22 -23.46 3.57
CA SER A 735 -12.36 -23.21 4.47
C SER A 735 -13.23 -24.43 4.61
N LEU A 736 -13.55 -24.78 5.86
CA LEU A 736 -14.58 -25.74 6.21
C LEU A 736 -15.79 -24.97 6.70
N THR A 737 -16.91 -25.01 5.94
CA THR A 737 -18.13 -24.28 6.24
C THR A 737 -19.29 -25.25 6.49
N LYS A 738 -20.08 -24.99 7.51
CA LYS A 738 -21.25 -25.78 7.86
C LYS A 738 -22.47 -24.88 8.07
N TYR A 739 -23.60 -25.25 7.43
CA TYR A 739 -24.82 -24.45 7.42
C TYR A 739 -25.97 -24.96 8.33
N ASP A 740 -25.72 -26.02 9.05
CA ASP A 740 -26.71 -26.57 9.97
C ASP A 740 -26.02 -27.10 11.22
N LEU A 741 -26.55 -26.82 12.40
CA LEU A 741 -26.04 -27.33 13.66
C LEU A 741 -26.64 -28.69 14.07
N LYS A 742 -27.74 -29.11 13.42
CA LYS A 742 -28.52 -30.28 13.82
C LYS A 742 -28.06 -31.58 13.17
N SER A 743 -27.49 -31.51 11.98
CA SER A 743 -27.07 -32.69 11.21
C SER A 743 -25.61 -32.59 10.76
N TRP A 744 -25.00 -33.72 10.44
CA TRP A 744 -23.66 -33.73 9.81
C TRP A 744 -23.70 -33.47 8.30
N HIS A 745 -24.87 -33.21 7.74
CA HIS A 745 -25.05 -32.81 6.34
C HIS A 745 -24.74 -31.32 6.16
N ASN A 746 -24.69 -30.85 4.92
CA ASN A 746 -24.44 -29.45 4.58
C ASN A 746 -23.06 -28.92 5.07
N MET A 747 -22.02 -29.76 4.96
CA MET A 747 -20.64 -29.43 5.27
C MET A 747 -19.84 -29.32 3.97
N TYR A 748 -19.14 -28.19 3.78
CA TYR A 748 -18.44 -27.86 2.56
C TYR A 748 -16.97 -27.57 2.84
N LEU A 749 -16.07 -28.25 2.12
CA LEU A 749 -14.64 -27.95 2.12
C LEU A 749 -14.32 -27.21 0.84
N THR A 750 -13.84 -25.98 0.96
CA THR A 750 -13.55 -25.11 -0.18
C THR A 750 -12.15 -24.57 -0.14
N PHE A 751 -11.48 -24.60 -1.29
CA PHE A 751 -10.22 -23.92 -1.54
C PHE A 751 -10.48 -22.71 -2.44
N ASN A 752 -9.89 -21.56 -2.11
CA ASN A 752 -9.98 -20.35 -2.93
C ASN A 752 -8.62 -19.65 -2.99
N PHE A 753 -8.29 -19.13 -4.16
CA PHE A 753 -7.15 -18.27 -4.40
C PHE A 753 -7.59 -17.04 -5.20
N GLY A 754 -7.26 -15.86 -4.71
CA GLY A 754 -7.64 -14.60 -5.31
C GLY A 754 -8.95 -14.04 -4.77
N TYR A 755 -9.56 -13.14 -5.53
CA TYR A 755 -10.80 -12.46 -5.17
C TYR A 755 -11.94 -12.96 -6.05
N ALA A 756 -12.94 -13.62 -5.45
CA ALA A 756 -14.20 -13.87 -6.14
C ALA A 756 -14.93 -12.53 -6.28
N ILE A 757 -15.28 -12.16 -7.50
CA ILE A 757 -15.97 -10.92 -7.79
C ILE A 757 -17.34 -11.24 -8.38
N PHE A 758 -18.33 -10.58 -7.83
CA PHE A 758 -19.71 -10.65 -8.27
C PHE A 758 -20.11 -9.34 -8.94
N ALA A 759 -20.96 -9.44 -9.96
CA ALA A 759 -21.48 -8.25 -10.62
C ALA A 759 -22.20 -7.35 -9.62
N PRO A 760 -22.14 -6.01 -9.81
CA PRO A 760 -23.04 -5.13 -9.08
C PRO A 760 -24.48 -5.56 -9.29
N SER A 761 -25.27 -5.64 -8.23
CA SER A 761 -26.70 -5.91 -8.35
C SER A 761 -27.44 -4.62 -8.70
N GLY A 762 -28.30 -4.67 -9.72
CA GLY A 762 -29.26 -3.62 -10.01
C GLY A 762 -30.35 -3.48 -8.95
N HIS A 763 -30.47 -4.50 -8.12
CA HIS A 763 -31.26 -4.51 -6.90
C HIS A 763 -30.39 -4.17 -5.68
N PHE A 764 -31.01 -4.26 -4.55
CA PHE A 764 -30.48 -3.83 -3.26
C PHE A 764 -29.36 -4.71 -2.70
N TYR A 765 -29.24 -5.95 -3.14
CA TYR A 765 -28.59 -7.00 -2.34
C TYR A 765 -27.31 -7.52 -2.96
#